data_21f34a7784d3e1531f3657c860bd7dd9
#
_entry.id   21f34a7784d3e1531f3657c860bd7dd9
#
_cell.length_a   1.000
_cell.length_b   1.000
_cell.length_c   1.000
_cell.angle_alpha   90.00
_cell.angle_beta   90.00
_cell.angle_gamma   90.00
#
_symmetry.space_group_name_H-M   'P 1'
#
loop_
_entity.id
_entity.type
_entity.pdbx_description
1 polymer ?
#
loop_
_entity_poly.entity_id
_entity_poly.type
_entity_poly.pdbx_seq_one_letter_code
_entity_poly.pdbx_strand_id
1 'polypeptide(L)'
;MMTPALLAVAVVLQGAVECAPCVRSQELIAAGDTAGAVAVLREAATEDAPAVVWGEYGMLLAQTAPLNPLDFRQRREAKQALERALDEDYRNPRWLFGFSLVMRKRGGLNDAKRVLGRAVGEVENRDLEAEDRARIYLEHARSVEEYVNDYENYLPLAHLIPKVSPSCLMRGRFCMNFARPRYFHERLFLADPPEMMRDDREEMWSSFEKAFQLHPASSAAAAGLLGRLSRDEQWQEFLLVAEQHVAASDTSGWAHVFKGAGLFRNGAAEEAERSFRAGLARLDPEEREVLTDLTDIVLKDIADQMETMDWDELGKVRAYILSISDPMQSTRVNERALEHWTRVALAELWFGDALSGRRGYDSEPGEILIRYGRPRWTRQIAGNSIHGRTGRTIFWTYTKDQPSFIFEKNAGWRRVRHAFDTYSREHAADLRHAVPSVYRPPWLEELPHQVVRYKGDRAATTAEVYFRAPEPTAAEPFTGRAGVYIMSRTVGVEAHRTERDVELEPGTRQIVFRIPLEPGVYPYSAELRSEDGSFSAARRGRITASVFGDWLSMSDLLIATDIEPQAPVVRERADLAIVASPDLVMARDEPIGVYFEVYGVAADDEGIGRYRVDVQLRGQRGLVGRIANALGRILPGGEEDPGTLSWEREVEVGTGRVPEWFTLQVPDARPGAYELTVTVTDAMEGTSFASKRRLEIR
;
A
#
# COMPACT_ATOMS: atom_id res chain seq x y z
N MET A 1 -3.73 0.10 -32.25
CA MET A 1 -3.08 1.13 -33.09
C MET A 1 -3.09 2.40 -32.29
N MET A 2 -2.03 2.66 -31.54
CA MET A 2 -1.89 3.84 -30.70
C MET A 2 -1.56 5.05 -31.59
N THR A 3 -2.44 6.02 -31.65
CA THR A 3 -2.12 7.36 -32.13
C THR A 3 -1.45 8.10 -30.97
N PRO A 4 -0.19 8.55 -31.11
CA PRO A 4 0.40 9.41 -30.10
C PRO A 4 -0.34 10.76 -30.10
N ALA A 5 -0.94 11.12 -28.96
CA ALA A 5 -1.40 12.47 -28.71
C ALA A 5 -0.17 13.40 -28.67
N LEU A 6 0.24 13.87 -29.83
CA LEU A 6 1.22 14.94 -29.98
C LEU A 6 0.59 16.21 -29.43
N LEU A 7 1.13 16.72 -28.33
CA LEU A 7 0.85 18.06 -27.82
C LEU A 7 1.00 19.07 -29.00
N ALA A 8 -0.12 19.62 -29.44
CA ALA A 8 -0.14 20.74 -30.32
C ALA A 8 0.36 21.98 -29.56
N VAL A 9 1.62 22.32 -29.71
CA VAL A 9 2.20 23.57 -29.19
C VAL A 9 2.11 24.62 -30.29
N ALA A 10 1.08 25.46 -30.23
CA ALA A 10 1.05 26.68 -31.02
C ALA A 10 1.99 27.70 -30.35
N VAL A 11 3.19 27.86 -30.85
CA VAL A 11 4.10 28.95 -30.45
C VAL A 11 3.88 30.12 -31.40
N VAL A 12 3.25 31.16 -30.90
CA VAL A 12 3.14 32.44 -31.62
C VAL A 12 4.44 33.23 -31.40
N LEU A 13 5.20 33.43 -32.46
CA LEU A 13 6.39 34.28 -32.47
C LEU A 13 6.00 35.73 -32.66
N GLN A 14 6.11 36.55 -31.61
CA GLN A 14 6.23 38.01 -31.78
C GLN A 14 7.68 38.41 -31.54
N GLY A 15 8.36 38.90 -32.58
CA GLY A 15 9.68 39.52 -32.44
C GLY A 15 10.86 38.87 -33.16
N ALA A 16 10.66 37.88 -34.05
CA ALA A 16 11.75 37.27 -34.83
C ALA A 16 11.76 37.79 -36.27
N VAL A 17 12.95 37.96 -36.85
CA VAL A 17 13.18 38.02 -38.27
C VAL A 17 12.33 36.96 -38.96
N GLU A 18 11.48 37.36 -39.94
CA GLU A 18 10.54 36.46 -40.62
C GLU A 18 11.27 35.23 -41.21
N CYS A 19 11.27 34.14 -40.47
CA CYS A 19 11.76 32.84 -40.93
C CYS A 19 10.58 32.10 -41.59
N ALA A 20 10.34 32.27 -42.87
CA ALA A 20 9.25 31.60 -43.57
C ALA A 20 9.28 30.05 -43.44
N PRO A 21 10.43 29.36 -43.52
CA PRO A 21 10.49 27.93 -43.24
C PRO A 21 10.11 27.56 -41.81
N CYS A 22 10.42 28.42 -40.81
CA CYS A 22 10.07 28.17 -39.39
C CYS A 22 8.55 28.25 -39.21
N VAL A 23 7.89 29.27 -39.77
CA VAL A 23 6.42 29.43 -39.76
C VAL A 23 5.76 28.20 -40.40
N ARG A 24 6.24 27.81 -41.57
CA ARG A 24 5.70 26.66 -42.28
C ARG A 24 5.89 25.34 -41.50
N SER A 25 7.02 25.17 -40.85
CA SER A 25 7.25 24.03 -39.97
C SER A 25 6.26 23.96 -38.79
N GLN A 26 5.97 25.11 -38.17
CA GLN A 26 4.98 25.22 -37.09
C GLN A 26 3.56 24.88 -37.55
N GLU A 27 3.14 25.35 -38.72
CA GLU A 27 1.86 24.97 -39.30
C GLU A 27 1.73 23.45 -39.48
N LEU A 28 2.80 22.81 -39.98
CA LEU A 28 2.84 21.36 -40.18
C LEU A 28 2.79 20.61 -38.86
N ILE A 29 3.50 21.08 -37.82
CA ILE A 29 3.43 20.53 -36.47
C ILE A 29 2.00 20.65 -35.94
N ALA A 30 1.36 21.79 -36.08
CA ALA A 30 -0.03 22.00 -35.66
C ALA A 30 -1.02 21.08 -36.39
N ALA A 31 -0.72 20.74 -37.64
CA ALA A 31 -1.48 19.77 -38.44
C ALA A 31 -1.13 18.29 -38.14
N GLY A 32 -0.17 18.01 -37.22
CA GLY A 32 0.28 16.65 -36.87
C GLY A 32 1.34 16.07 -37.83
N ASP A 33 1.79 16.81 -38.83
CA ASP A 33 2.81 16.39 -39.81
C ASP A 33 4.22 16.77 -39.35
N THR A 34 4.71 16.06 -38.34
CA THR A 34 6.08 16.27 -37.84
C THR A 34 7.15 15.91 -38.87
N ALA A 35 6.91 14.91 -39.71
CA ALA A 35 7.86 14.50 -40.74
C ALA A 35 8.00 15.59 -41.84
N GLY A 36 6.91 16.19 -42.29
CA GLY A 36 6.86 17.34 -43.19
C GLY A 36 7.57 18.56 -42.60
N ALA A 37 7.33 18.84 -41.30
CA ALA A 37 8.00 19.93 -40.61
C ALA A 37 9.55 19.76 -40.57
N VAL A 38 10.03 18.57 -40.29
CA VAL A 38 11.47 18.23 -40.34
C VAL A 38 12.00 18.41 -41.79
N ALA A 39 11.27 17.95 -42.79
CA ALA A 39 11.70 18.04 -44.16
C ALA A 39 11.87 19.52 -44.64
N VAL A 40 10.89 20.38 -44.32
CA VAL A 40 10.93 21.82 -44.63
C VAL A 40 12.14 22.51 -44.01
N LEU A 41 12.39 22.28 -42.72
CA LEU A 41 13.55 22.89 -42.07
C LEU A 41 14.88 22.30 -42.54
N ARG A 42 14.94 21.01 -42.88
CA ARG A 42 16.13 20.37 -43.42
C ARG A 42 16.50 20.98 -44.81
N GLU A 43 15.53 21.19 -45.66
CA GLU A 43 15.74 21.82 -46.98
C GLU A 43 16.21 23.27 -46.85
N ALA A 44 15.67 24.01 -45.87
CA ALA A 44 16.05 25.37 -45.56
C ALA A 44 17.40 25.53 -44.90
N ALA A 45 17.90 24.49 -44.19
CA ALA A 45 19.15 24.50 -43.45
C ALA A 45 20.35 24.34 -44.38
N THR A 46 20.57 25.30 -45.28
CA THR A 46 21.74 25.36 -46.16
C THR A 46 22.95 26.02 -45.48
N GLU A 47 24.11 25.98 -46.11
CA GLU A 47 25.36 26.52 -45.55
C GLU A 47 25.24 28.00 -45.15
N ASP A 48 24.51 28.78 -45.93
CA ASP A 48 24.27 30.22 -45.73
C ASP A 48 22.97 30.52 -44.94
N ALA A 49 22.29 29.52 -44.41
CA ALA A 49 21.05 29.72 -43.70
C ALA A 49 21.28 30.45 -42.36
N PRO A 50 20.37 31.39 -41.99
CA PRO A 50 20.47 32.10 -40.71
C PRO A 50 20.43 31.16 -39.51
N ALA A 51 21.05 31.55 -38.40
CA ALA A 51 21.11 30.75 -37.13
C ALA A 51 19.72 30.30 -36.66
N VAL A 52 18.67 31.10 -36.86
CA VAL A 52 17.30 30.74 -36.47
C VAL A 52 16.80 29.49 -37.19
N VAL A 53 17.13 29.28 -38.46
CA VAL A 53 16.76 28.08 -39.21
C VAL A 53 17.45 26.85 -38.65
N TRP A 54 18.74 26.95 -38.40
CA TRP A 54 19.53 25.89 -37.77
C TRP A 54 19.05 25.59 -36.37
N GLY A 55 18.70 26.63 -35.59
CA GLY A 55 18.19 26.51 -34.24
C GLY A 55 16.85 25.78 -34.17
N GLU A 56 15.88 26.18 -34.96
CA GLU A 56 14.55 25.54 -35.03
C GLU A 56 14.64 24.11 -35.59
N TYR A 57 15.47 23.90 -36.62
CA TYR A 57 15.74 22.55 -37.12
C TYR A 57 16.34 21.63 -36.06
N GLY A 58 17.36 22.10 -35.35
CA GLY A 58 18.02 21.35 -34.29
C GLY A 58 17.07 21.10 -33.12
N MET A 59 16.24 22.07 -32.74
CA MET A 59 15.21 21.93 -31.70
C MET A 59 14.21 20.83 -32.04
N LEU A 60 13.62 20.89 -33.23
CA LEU A 60 12.65 19.88 -33.67
C LEU A 60 13.23 18.49 -33.70
N LEU A 61 14.43 18.34 -34.23
CA LEU A 61 15.17 17.05 -34.20
C LEU A 61 15.46 16.58 -32.77
N ALA A 62 15.85 17.49 -31.87
CA ALA A 62 16.13 17.14 -30.47
C ALA A 62 14.89 16.66 -29.73
N GLN A 63 13.75 17.25 -29.98
CA GLN A 63 12.45 16.88 -29.38
C GLN A 63 11.96 15.53 -29.92
N THR A 64 12.03 15.32 -31.23
CA THR A 64 11.51 14.14 -31.91
C THR A 64 12.49 12.95 -31.95
N ALA A 65 13.76 13.15 -31.53
CA ALA A 65 14.75 12.11 -31.53
C ALA A 65 14.35 10.92 -30.66
N PRO A 66 14.39 9.69 -31.18
CA PRO A 66 14.04 8.51 -30.41
C PRO A 66 14.98 8.29 -29.22
N LEU A 67 14.44 7.72 -28.16
CA LEU A 67 15.22 7.37 -26.95
C LEU A 67 16.11 6.13 -27.15
N ASN A 68 15.89 5.38 -28.23
CA ASN A 68 16.69 4.18 -28.51
C ASN A 68 18.18 4.57 -28.70
N PRO A 69 19.09 4.02 -27.88
CA PRO A 69 20.53 4.32 -27.96
C PRO A 69 21.15 3.96 -29.31
N LEU A 70 20.54 3.04 -30.05
CA LEU A 70 21.05 2.60 -31.37
C LEU A 70 20.72 3.58 -32.50
N ASP A 71 19.72 4.43 -32.31
CA ASP A 71 19.34 5.45 -33.30
C ASP A 71 20.03 6.79 -33.00
N PHE A 72 21.30 6.86 -33.39
CA PHE A 72 22.15 8.03 -33.11
C PHE A 72 22.17 9.06 -34.24
N ARG A 73 21.63 8.75 -35.42
CA ARG A 73 21.70 9.66 -36.58
C ARG A 73 21.00 10.98 -36.33
N GLN A 74 19.73 10.93 -35.97
CA GLN A 74 18.93 12.12 -35.71
C GLN A 74 19.50 12.98 -34.56
N ARG A 75 19.97 12.32 -33.49
CA ARG A 75 20.62 13.02 -32.36
C ARG A 75 21.94 13.68 -32.74
N ARG A 76 22.71 13.07 -33.64
CA ARG A 76 23.95 13.67 -34.17
C ARG A 76 23.61 14.88 -35.04
N GLU A 77 22.62 14.76 -35.89
CA GLU A 77 22.15 15.82 -36.78
C GLU A 77 21.59 17.00 -35.95
N ALA A 78 20.75 16.71 -34.94
CA ALA A 78 20.26 17.72 -33.99
C ALA A 78 21.40 18.47 -33.30
N LYS A 79 22.41 17.72 -32.82
CA LYS A 79 23.58 18.30 -32.18
C LYS A 79 24.32 19.27 -33.12
N GLN A 80 24.60 18.84 -34.34
CA GLN A 80 25.30 19.66 -35.33
C GLN A 80 24.53 20.93 -35.70
N ALA A 81 23.22 20.81 -35.87
CA ALA A 81 22.35 21.97 -36.17
C ALA A 81 22.36 23.00 -35.02
N LEU A 82 22.22 22.52 -33.80
CA LEU A 82 22.23 23.39 -32.61
C LEU A 82 23.63 24.00 -32.34
N GLU A 83 24.72 23.24 -32.55
CA GLU A 83 26.08 23.79 -32.45
C GLU A 83 26.26 24.95 -33.45
N ARG A 84 25.79 24.80 -34.70
CA ARG A 84 25.88 25.85 -35.73
C ARG A 84 25.04 27.08 -35.38
N ALA A 85 23.84 26.89 -34.81
CA ALA A 85 23.02 28.02 -34.33
C ALA A 85 23.70 28.75 -33.15
N LEU A 86 24.29 27.99 -32.21
CA LEU A 86 24.96 28.52 -31.01
C LEU A 86 26.31 29.18 -31.34
N ASP A 87 26.93 28.90 -32.50
CA ASP A 87 28.14 29.61 -32.94
C ASP A 87 27.83 31.09 -33.22
N GLU A 88 26.60 31.42 -33.65
CA GLU A 88 26.17 32.81 -33.90
C GLU A 88 25.56 33.48 -32.65
N ASP A 89 24.75 32.74 -31.88
CA ASP A 89 24.14 33.20 -30.60
C ASP A 89 24.34 32.17 -29.48
N TYR A 90 25.54 32.14 -28.94
CA TYR A 90 25.98 31.18 -27.92
C TYR A 90 25.23 31.28 -26.58
N ARG A 91 24.39 32.32 -26.40
CA ARG A 91 23.57 32.56 -25.21
C ARG A 91 22.08 32.34 -25.44
N ASN A 92 21.67 31.87 -26.58
CA ASN A 92 20.25 31.64 -26.85
C ASN A 92 19.69 30.51 -25.95
N PRO A 93 18.79 30.84 -25.01
CA PRO A 93 18.34 29.85 -24.02
C PRO A 93 17.47 28.76 -24.66
N ARG A 94 16.75 28.99 -25.74
CA ARG A 94 15.99 27.95 -26.44
C ARG A 94 16.93 26.93 -27.11
N TRP A 95 17.98 27.39 -27.78
CA TRP A 95 18.93 26.49 -28.43
C TRP A 95 19.80 25.76 -27.43
N LEU A 96 20.18 26.39 -26.32
CA LEU A 96 20.84 25.75 -25.18
C LEU A 96 19.94 24.66 -24.59
N PHE A 97 18.63 24.92 -24.46
CA PHE A 97 17.66 23.93 -24.02
C PHE A 97 17.62 22.74 -25.00
N GLY A 98 17.47 22.95 -26.30
CA GLY A 98 17.51 21.88 -27.31
C GLY A 98 18.80 21.06 -27.27
N PHE A 99 19.94 21.74 -27.10
CA PHE A 99 21.24 21.09 -26.99
C PHE A 99 21.31 20.21 -25.72
N SER A 100 20.75 20.64 -24.61
CA SER A 100 20.67 19.86 -23.39
C SER A 100 19.83 18.60 -23.54
N LEU A 101 18.72 18.67 -24.29
CA LEU A 101 17.90 17.47 -24.60
C LEU A 101 18.71 16.42 -25.34
N VAL A 102 19.52 16.82 -26.31
CA VAL A 102 20.41 15.91 -27.04
C VAL A 102 21.45 15.28 -26.11
N MET A 103 22.04 16.08 -25.19
CA MET A 103 23.02 15.58 -24.22
C MET A 103 22.38 14.57 -23.26
N ARG A 104 21.20 14.88 -22.72
CA ARG A 104 20.45 14.01 -21.82
C ARG A 104 20.11 12.66 -22.49
N LYS A 105 19.60 12.70 -23.73
CA LYS A 105 19.31 11.49 -24.51
C LYS A 105 20.56 10.62 -24.82
N ARG A 106 21.75 11.18 -24.67
CA ARG A 106 23.04 10.46 -24.78
C ARG A 106 23.57 9.94 -23.44
N GLY A 107 22.89 10.24 -22.34
CA GLY A 107 23.32 9.89 -21.00
C GLY A 107 24.32 10.87 -20.36
N GLY A 108 24.57 12.00 -20.96
CA GLY A 108 25.46 13.06 -20.47
C GLY A 108 24.75 14.00 -19.49
N LEU A 109 24.36 13.53 -18.32
CA LEU A 109 23.56 14.32 -17.36
C LEU A 109 24.28 15.55 -16.83
N ASN A 110 25.56 15.44 -16.50
CA ASN A 110 26.35 16.56 -16.02
C ASN A 110 26.51 17.64 -17.11
N ASP A 111 26.67 17.22 -18.37
CA ASP A 111 26.72 18.16 -19.49
C ASP A 111 25.38 18.81 -19.74
N ALA A 112 24.28 18.06 -19.64
CA ALA A 112 22.93 18.60 -19.76
C ALA A 112 22.63 19.61 -18.65
N LYS A 113 22.91 19.29 -17.37
CA LYS A 113 22.77 20.21 -16.24
C LYS A 113 23.53 21.50 -16.47
N ARG A 114 24.82 21.42 -16.86
CA ARG A 114 25.65 22.61 -17.11
C ARG A 114 25.14 23.50 -18.24
N VAL A 115 24.65 22.90 -19.32
CA VAL A 115 24.09 23.64 -20.46
C VAL A 115 22.77 24.30 -20.07
N LEU A 116 21.91 23.60 -19.33
CA LEU A 116 20.66 24.14 -18.82
C LEU A 116 20.85 25.24 -17.79
N GLY A 117 21.86 25.14 -16.90
CA GLY A 117 22.20 26.21 -15.99
C GLY A 117 22.59 27.52 -16.74
N ARG A 118 23.28 27.40 -17.88
CA ARG A 118 23.52 28.55 -18.76
C ARG A 118 22.23 29.09 -19.39
N ALA A 119 21.34 28.20 -19.85
CA ALA A 119 20.05 28.61 -20.41
C ALA A 119 19.23 29.37 -19.37
N VAL A 120 19.13 28.86 -18.14
CA VAL A 120 18.41 29.51 -17.03
C VAL A 120 18.99 30.90 -16.72
N GLY A 121 20.32 31.04 -16.73
CA GLY A 121 20.97 32.34 -16.51
C GLY A 121 20.65 33.41 -17.57
N GLU A 122 20.19 33.00 -18.75
CA GLU A 122 19.84 33.90 -19.84
C GLU A 122 18.32 34.09 -20.05
N VAL A 123 17.47 33.27 -19.38
CA VAL A 123 16.00 33.29 -19.53
C VAL A 123 15.40 34.67 -19.26
N GLU A 124 15.86 35.32 -18.20
CA GLU A 124 15.31 36.65 -17.81
C GLU A 124 15.89 37.79 -18.65
N ASN A 125 16.96 37.56 -19.42
CA ASN A 125 17.60 38.55 -20.30
C ASN A 125 17.05 38.56 -21.73
N ARG A 126 16.10 37.66 -22.02
CA ARG A 126 15.54 37.48 -23.36
C ARG A 126 14.02 37.56 -23.30
N ASP A 127 13.46 38.06 -24.37
CA ASP A 127 12.01 38.08 -24.57
C ASP A 127 11.54 36.68 -25.01
N LEU A 128 11.09 35.88 -24.03
CA LEU A 128 10.60 34.55 -24.21
C LEU A 128 9.18 34.41 -23.66
N GLU A 129 8.36 33.66 -24.34
CA GLU A 129 7.02 33.31 -23.88
C GLU A 129 7.10 32.59 -22.51
N ALA A 130 6.08 32.82 -21.66
CA ALA A 130 6.04 32.23 -20.32
C ALA A 130 6.13 30.69 -20.36
N GLU A 131 5.55 30.06 -21.37
CA GLU A 131 5.61 28.61 -21.58
C GLU A 131 7.02 28.14 -21.90
N ASP A 132 7.77 28.81 -22.76
CA ASP A 132 9.16 28.44 -23.07
C ASP A 132 10.07 28.62 -21.84
N ARG A 133 9.88 29.71 -21.09
CA ARG A 133 10.57 29.92 -19.81
C ARG A 133 10.27 28.81 -18.83
N ALA A 134 9.00 28.48 -18.64
CA ALA A 134 8.57 27.40 -17.75
C ALA A 134 9.21 26.05 -18.15
N ARG A 135 9.27 25.76 -19.44
CA ARG A 135 9.87 24.53 -19.98
C ARG A 135 11.37 24.44 -19.71
N ILE A 136 12.10 25.55 -19.89
CA ILE A 136 13.55 25.61 -19.60
C ILE A 136 13.78 25.37 -18.11
N TYR A 137 13.04 26.05 -17.21
CA TYR A 137 13.15 25.83 -15.77
C TYR A 137 12.79 24.41 -15.37
N LEU A 138 11.74 23.82 -15.94
CA LEU A 138 11.33 22.46 -15.66
C LEU A 138 12.42 21.43 -16.02
N GLU A 139 13.01 21.54 -17.20
CA GLU A 139 14.07 20.61 -17.62
C GLU A 139 15.37 20.82 -16.84
N HIS A 140 15.65 22.06 -16.44
CA HIS A 140 16.74 22.34 -15.54
C HIS A 140 16.52 21.66 -14.19
N ALA A 141 15.35 21.86 -13.56
CA ALA A 141 15.00 21.22 -12.31
C ALA A 141 15.13 19.69 -12.37
N ARG A 142 14.61 19.07 -13.44
CA ARG A 142 14.71 17.62 -13.67
C ARG A 142 16.16 17.14 -13.82
N SER A 143 16.98 17.90 -14.53
CA SER A 143 18.39 17.54 -14.70
C SER A 143 19.18 17.66 -13.42
N VAL A 144 18.88 18.66 -12.60
CA VAL A 144 19.47 18.80 -11.26
C VAL A 144 18.94 17.71 -10.32
N GLU A 145 17.64 17.41 -10.37
CA GLU A 145 17.04 16.32 -9.57
C GLU A 145 17.69 14.95 -9.87
N GLU A 146 17.90 14.63 -11.13
CA GLU A 146 18.59 13.40 -11.50
C GLU A 146 20.02 13.36 -10.92
N TYR A 147 20.72 14.50 -10.94
CA TYR A 147 22.05 14.62 -10.37
C TYR A 147 22.02 14.49 -8.84
N VAL A 148 21.12 15.18 -8.16
CA VAL A 148 20.92 15.12 -6.70
C VAL A 148 20.60 13.69 -6.27
N ASN A 149 19.62 13.06 -6.93
CA ASN A 149 19.21 11.67 -6.62
C ASN A 149 20.38 10.67 -6.82
N ASP A 150 21.28 10.91 -7.75
CA ASP A 150 22.45 10.07 -7.95
C ASP A 150 23.41 10.11 -6.76
N TYR A 151 23.59 11.28 -6.19
CA TYR A 151 24.52 11.48 -5.06
C TYR A 151 23.88 11.14 -3.70
N GLU A 152 22.62 11.49 -3.48
CA GLU A 152 21.92 11.20 -2.23
C GLU A 152 21.78 9.71 -1.95
N ASN A 153 21.60 8.94 -3.02
CA ASN A 153 21.47 7.50 -2.94
C ASN A 153 22.77 6.76 -3.25
N TYR A 154 23.88 7.50 -3.52
CA TYR A 154 25.18 6.93 -3.86
C TYR A 154 25.79 6.20 -2.68
N LEU A 155 26.03 4.91 -2.86
CA LEU A 155 26.90 4.13 -2.01
C LEU A 155 28.29 4.13 -2.61
N PRO A 156 29.29 4.71 -1.94
CA PRO A 156 30.66 4.53 -2.38
C PRO A 156 31.00 3.04 -2.35
N LEU A 157 31.15 2.44 -3.53
CA LEU A 157 31.59 1.04 -3.69
C LEU A 157 32.89 0.76 -2.89
N ALA A 158 33.69 1.78 -2.61
CA ALA A 158 34.91 1.71 -1.81
C ALA A 158 34.69 1.08 -0.41
N HIS A 159 33.49 1.22 0.19
CA HIS A 159 33.17 0.59 1.48
C HIS A 159 32.66 -0.85 1.36
N LEU A 160 32.29 -1.28 0.15
CA LEU A 160 31.82 -2.63 -0.14
C LEU A 160 32.92 -3.53 -0.72
N ILE A 161 33.95 -2.96 -1.33
CA ILE A 161 35.02 -3.66 -2.07
C ILE A 161 35.90 -4.58 -1.21
N PRO A 162 36.22 -4.32 0.08
CA PRO A 162 37.13 -5.20 0.81
C PRO A 162 36.61 -6.63 1.04
N LYS A 163 35.33 -6.89 0.75
CA LYS A 163 34.70 -8.20 1.02
C LYS A 163 34.13 -8.88 -0.22
N VAL A 164 34.24 -8.26 -1.40
CA VAL A 164 33.76 -8.85 -2.67
C VAL A 164 34.97 -9.30 -3.47
N SER A 165 35.11 -10.59 -3.62
CA SER A 165 36.12 -11.14 -4.54
C SER A 165 35.82 -10.63 -5.97
N PRO A 166 36.83 -10.10 -6.70
CA PRO A 166 36.67 -9.70 -8.09
C PRO A 166 36.10 -10.80 -8.99
N SER A 167 36.35 -12.08 -8.66
CA SER A 167 35.78 -13.23 -9.34
C SER A 167 34.26 -13.39 -9.20
N CYS A 168 33.68 -12.82 -8.16
CA CYS A 168 32.21 -12.82 -7.94
C CYS A 168 31.51 -11.77 -8.80
N LEU A 169 32.10 -10.59 -8.96
CA LEU A 169 31.62 -9.54 -9.85
C LEU A 169 31.68 -9.96 -11.33
N MET A 170 32.74 -10.65 -11.72
CA MET A 170 32.95 -11.08 -13.12
C MET A 170 32.01 -12.22 -13.56
N ARG A 171 31.47 -13.02 -12.65
CA ARG A 171 30.58 -14.14 -12.97
C ARG A 171 29.10 -13.81 -12.94
N GLY A 172 28.72 -12.53 -12.75
CA GLY A 172 27.32 -12.11 -12.66
C GLY A 172 26.57 -12.70 -11.47
N ARG A 173 27.29 -13.34 -10.54
CA ARG A 173 26.75 -13.84 -9.29
C ARG A 173 27.02 -12.82 -8.20
N PHE A 174 25.98 -12.23 -7.67
CA PHE A 174 26.06 -11.54 -6.39
C PHE A 174 26.40 -12.60 -5.35
N CYS A 175 27.64 -12.59 -4.85
CA CYS A 175 28.06 -13.55 -3.84
C CYS A 175 27.37 -13.20 -2.54
N MET A 176 26.37 -13.98 -2.17
CA MET A 176 25.48 -13.84 -1.03
C MET A 176 26.17 -13.89 0.35
N ASN A 177 27.50 -13.89 0.41
CA ASN A 177 28.26 -13.69 1.65
C ASN A 177 28.13 -12.26 2.24
N PHE A 178 27.39 -11.37 1.55
CA PHE A 178 26.89 -10.11 2.11
C PHE A 178 25.75 -10.31 3.12
N ALA A 179 25.33 -11.50 3.27
CA ALA A 179 24.02 -11.87 3.64
C ALA A 179 23.85 -12.08 5.12
N ARG A 180 24.02 -11.09 5.88
CA ARG A 180 23.00 -10.90 6.93
C ARG A 180 22.29 -9.59 6.60
N PRO A 181 21.01 -9.61 6.22
CA PRO A 181 20.25 -8.43 5.84
C PRO A 181 20.39 -7.25 6.82
N ARG A 182 20.54 -7.53 8.12
CA ARG A 182 20.78 -6.53 9.16
C ARG A 182 22.07 -5.70 8.94
N TYR A 183 23.16 -6.34 8.56
CA TYR A 183 24.44 -5.63 8.36
C TYR A 183 24.47 -4.76 7.10
N PHE A 184 23.75 -5.17 6.08
CA PHE A 184 23.63 -4.40 4.84
C PHE A 184 22.80 -3.15 5.09
N HIS A 185 21.74 -3.23 5.86
CA HIS A 185 20.85 -2.12 6.16
C HIS A 185 21.51 -1.06 7.08
N GLU A 186 22.13 -1.45 8.17
CA GLU A 186 22.64 -0.50 9.16
C GLU A 186 23.80 0.37 8.66
N ARG A 187 24.69 -0.14 7.80
CA ARG A 187 25.79 0.64 7.25
C ARG A 187 25.43 1.54 6.07
N LEU A 188 24.33 1.25 5.39
CA LEU A 188 23.85 2.05 4.27
C LEU A 188 23.22 3.39 4.68
N PHE A 189 22.81 3.50 5.94
CA PHE A 189 22.08 4.65 6.47
C PHE A 189 22.94 5.70 7.17
N LEU A 190 24.23 5.49 7.32
CA LEU A 190 25.10 6.33 8.14
C LEU A 190 25.86 7.42 7.38
N ALA A 191 25.66 7.58 6.09
CA ALA A 191 26.29 8.67 5.34
C ALA A 191 25.26 9.79 5.11
N ASP A 192 25.41 10.89 5.82
CA ASP A 192 24.73 12.14 5.47
C ASP A 192 25.13 12.57 4.05
N PRO A 193 24.19 13.09 3.26
CA PRO A 193 24.51 13.66 1.96
C PRO A 193 25.55 14.77 2.13
N PRO A 194 26.55 14.88 1.23
CA PRO A 194 27.55 15.92 1.34
C PRO A 194 26.93 17.31 1.36
N GLU A 195 27.44 18.24 2.20
CA GLU A 195 27.01 19.65 2.21
C GLU A 195 27.04 20.28 0.81
N MET A 196 27.91 19.79 -0.08
CA MET A 196 28.00 20.19 -1.48
C MET A 196 26.69 20.09 -2.27
N MET A 197 25.72 19.28 -1.80
CA MET A 197 24.44 19.08 -2.50
C MET A 197 23.37 20.11 -2.08
N ARG A 198 23.62 20.95 -1.09
CA ARG A 198 22.64 21.93 -0.63
C ARG A 198 22.28 22.94 -1.70
N ASP A 199 23.28 23.50 -2.36
CA ASP A 199 23.09 24.50 -3.41
C ASP A 199 22.37 23.89 -4.61
N ASP A 200 22.71 22.66 -5.00
CA ASP A 200 22.02 21.91 -6.06
C ASP A 200 20.55 21.64 -5.71
N ARG A 201 20.25 21.34 -4.46
CA ARG A 201 18.87 21.17 -3.99
C ARG A 201 18.07 22.47 -4.04
N GLU A 202 18.64 23.56 -3.58
CA GLU A 202 18.01 24.90 -3.62
C GLU A 202 17.75 25.31 -5.08
N GLU A 203 18.72 25.09 -5.96
CA GLU A 203 18.60 25.35 -7.41
C GLU A 203 17.48 24.52 -8.05
N MET A 204 17.41 23.23 -7.70
CA MET A 204 16.35 22.33 -8.17
C MET A 204 14.96 22.83 -7.73
N TRP A 205 14.79 23.12 -6.45
CA TRP A 205 13.54 23.61 -5.89
C TRP A 205 13.09 24.90 -6.55
N SER A 206 13.98 25.91 -6.57
CA SER A 206 13.72 27.21 -7.22
C SER A 206 13.30 27.05 -8.68
N SER A 207 13.89 26.09 -9.40
CA SER A 207 13.55 25.86 -10.81
C SER A 207 12.20 25.17 -10.99
N PHE A 208 11.84 24.21 -10.14
CA PHE A 208 10.50 23.61 -10.17
C PHE A 208 9.40 24.63 -9.83
N GLU A 209 9.62 25.44 -8.79
CA GLU A 209 8.68 26.50 -8.40
C GLU A 209 8.50 27.53 -9.49
N LYS A 210 9.57 28.03 -10.11
CA LYS A 210 9.50 28.98 -11.21
C LYS A 210 8.80 28.40 -12.43
N ALA A 211 9.08 27.16 -12.77
CA ALA A 211 8.40 26.49 -13.88
C ALA A 211 6.88 26.46 -13.66
N PHE A 212 6.45 26.10 -12.45
CA PHE A 212 5.03 26.05 -12.12
C PHE A 212 4.39 27.45 -12.02
N GLN A 213 5.05 28.42 -11.40
CA GLN A 213 4.56 29.80 -11.29
C GLN A 213 4.35 30.46 -12.65
N LEU A 214 5.25 30.21 -13.61
CA LEU A 214 5.15 30.74 -14.96
C LEU A 214 4.01 30.10 -15.76
N HIS A 215 3.70 28.83 -15.53
CA HIS A 215 2.66 28.11 -16.25
C HIS A 215 1.92 27.09 -15.38
N PRO A 216 1.05 27.54 -14.45
CA PRO A 216 0.34 26.65 -13.53
C PRO A 216 -0.60 25.64 -14.21
N ALA A 217 -1.09 25.97 -15.43
CA ALA A 217 -1.92 25.06 -16.23
C ALA A 217 -1.11 23.92 -16.87
N SER A 218 0.22 24.02 -16.90
CA SER A 218 1.07 22.97 -17.47
C SER A 218 1.09 21.73 -16.61
N SER A 219 0.50 20.63 -17.09
CA SER A 219 0.54 19.33 -16.40
C SER A 219 1.97 18.84 -16.18
N ALA A 220 2.91 19.14 -17.08
CA ALA A 220 4.31 18.77 -16.94
C ALA A 220 5.02 19.55 -15.83
N ALA A 221 4.77 20.86 -15.71
CA ALA A 221 5.33 21.68 -14.63
C ALA A 221 4.75 21.30 -13.26
N ALA A 222 3.40 21.14 -13.21
CA ALA A 222 2.73 20.67 -12.01
C ALA A 222 3.24 19.29 -11.57
N ALA A 223 3.32 18.31 -12.49
CA ALA A 223 3.81 16.96 -12.19
C ALA A 223 5.28 16.97 -11.70
N GLY A 224 6.14 17.84 -12.25
CA GLY A 224 7.53 17.97 -11.77
C GLY A 224 7.59 18.41 -10.30
N LEU A 225 6.90 19.49 -9.96
CA LEU A 225 6.87 20.02 -8.60
C LEU A 225 6.17 19.06 -7.62
N LEU A 226 4.97 18.56 -7.97
CA LEU A 226 4.22 17.60 -7.17
C LEU A 226 5.00 16.28 -6.97
N GLY A 227 5.68 15.81 -8.00
CA GLY A 227 6.52 14.63 -7.91
C GLY A 227 7.63 14.79 -6.87
N ARG A 228 8.25 15.96 -6.81
CA ARG A 228 9.27 16.25 -5.80
C ARG A 228 8.67 16.40 -4.40
N LEU A 229 7.63 17.21 -4.25
CA LEU A 229 6.94 17.41 -2.96
C LEU A 229 6.48 16.08 -2.35
N SER A 230 5.93 15.17 -3.18
CA SER A 230 5.49 13.86 -2.73
C SER A 230 6.64 12.94 -2.30
N ARG A 231 7.80 13.03 -2.94
CA ARG A 231 9.00 12.26 -2.53
C ARG A 231 9.54 12.72 -1.18
N ASP A 232 9.48 14.02 -0.91
CA ASP A 232 9.93 14.64 0.33
C ASP A 232 8.83 14.65 1.42
N GLU A 233 7.66 14.05 1.13
CA GLU A 233 6.50 13.94 2.03
C GLU A 233 5.93 15.30 2.50
N GLN A 234 6.14 16.36 1.72
CA GLN A 234 5.61 17.70 1.97
C GLN A 234 4.15 17.78 1.48
N TRP A 235 3.25 17.09 2.19
CA TRP A 235 1.88 16.88 1.71
C TRP A 235 1.01 18.14 1.79
N GLN A 236 1.30 19.07 2.68
CA GLN A 236 0.56 20.34 2.77
C GLN A 236 0.88 21.22 1.56
N GLU A 237 2.16 21.39 1.25
CA GLU A 237 2.63 22.13 0.08
C GLU A 237 2.18 21.45 -1.22
N PHE A 238 2.21 20.11 -1.25
CA PHE A 238 1.68 19.33 -2.36
C PHE A 238 0.20 19.68 -2.63
N LEU A 239 -0.63 19.72 -1.59
CA LEU A 239 -2.05 20.05 -1.74
C LEU A 239 -2.26 21.47 -2.28
N LEU A 240 -1.52 22.46 -1.77
CA LEU A 240 -1.59 23.83 -2.24
C LEU A 240 -1.26 23.94 -3.75
N VAL A 241 -0.19 23.27 -4.20
CA VAL A 241 0.20 23.24 -5.62
C VAL A 241 -0.86 22.52 -6.46
N ALA A 242 -1.38 21.39 -5.98
CA ALA A 242 -2.43 20.65 -6.69
C ALA A 242 -3.73 21.46 -6.82
N GLU A 243 -4.10 22.24 -5.81
CA GLU A 243 -5.27 23.14 -5.85
C GLU A 243 -5.08 24.28 -6.84
N GLN A 244 -3.89 24.89 -6.87
CA GLN A 244 -3.56 25.92 -7.87
C GLN A 244 -3.59 25.33 -9.29
N HIS A 245 -3.10 24.10 -9.47
CA HIS A 245 -3.14 23.43 -10.77
C HIS A 245 -4.58 23.15 -11.22
N VAL A 246 -5.46 22.68 -10.32
CA VAL A 246 -6.90 22.50 -10.61
C VAL A 246 -7.54 23.85 -10.98
N ALA A 247 -7.24 24.93 -10.24
CA ALA A 247 -7.80 26.26 -10.54
C ALA A 247 -7.35 26.80 -11.91
N ALA A 248 -6.13 26.46 -12.35
CA ALA A 248 -5.60 26.85 -13.65
C ALA A 248 -6.02 25.91 -14.79
N SER A 249 -6.45 24.67 -14.50
CA SER A 249 -6.76 23.62 -15.47
C SER A 249 -7.87 22.69 -14.98
N ASP A 250 -9.07 23.25 -14.69
CA ASP A 250 -10.23 22.52 -14.13
C ASP A 250 -10.72 21.37 -15.03
N THR A 251 -10.46 21.42 -16.32
CA THR A 251 -10.82 20.35 -17.27
C THR A 251 -9.88 19.15 -17.23
N SER A 252 -8.72 19.29 -16.59
CA SER A 252 -7.73 18.20 -16.49
C SER A 252 -8.15 17.14 -15.47
N GLY A 253 -8.40 15.91 -15.92
CA GLY A 253 -8.70 14.79 -15.03
C GLY A 253 -7.54 14.50 -14.08
N TRP A 254 -6.30 14.54 -14.56
CA TRP A 254 -5.11 14.31 -13.73
C TRP A 254 -4.89 15.38 -12.67
N ALA A 255 -5.27 16.64 -12.92
CA ALA A 255 -5.19 17.69 -11.89
C ALA A 255 -6.04 17.34 -10.68
N HIS A 256 -7.28 16.88 -10.90
CA HIS A 256 -8.16 16.41 -9.83
C HIS A 256 -7.65 15.12 -9.15
N VAL A 257 -7.05 14.21 -9.91
CA VAL A 257 -6.43 12.98 -9.36
C VAL A 257 -5.27 13.34 -8.42
N PHE A 258 -4.40 14.26 -8.81
CA PHE A 258 -3.30 14.72 -7.94
C PHE A 258 -3.82 15.45 -6.70
N LYS A 259 -4.84 16.32 -6.86
CA LYS A 259 -5.50 16.93 -5.69
C LYS A 259 -6.08 15.89 -4.76
N GLY A 260 -6.75 14.85 -5.27
CA GLY A 260 -7.26 13.73 -4.50
C GLY A 260 -6.17 13.01 -3.69
N ALA A 261 -5.01 12.77 -4.31
CA ALA A 261 -3.86 12.17 -3.63
C ALA A 261 -3.34 13.06 -2.48
N GLY A 262 -3.24 14.38 -2.70
CA GLY A 262 -2.85 15.33 -1.66
C GLY A 262 -3.83 15.36 -0.50
N LEU A 263 -5.14 15.44 -0.77
CA LEU A 263 -6.19 15.41 0.24
C LEU A 263 -6.14 14.13 1.07
N PHE A 264 -6.00 12.97 0.43
CA PHE A 264 -5.93 11.69 1.13
C PHE A 264 -4.70 11.60 2.05
N ARG A 265 -3.54 12.04 1.59
CA ARG A 265 -2.32 12.06 2.41
C ARG A 265 -2.37 13.06 3.58
N ASN A 266 -3.19 14.11 3.47
CA ASN A 266 -3.49 15.05 4.55
C ASN A 266 -4.65 14.60 5.46
N GLY A 267 -5.21 13.41 5.27
CA GLY A 267 -6.27 12.85 6.12
C GLY A 267 -7.70 13.27 5.76
N ALA A 268 -7.90 14.05 4.70
CA ALA A 268 -9.21 14.51 4.22
C ALA A 268 -9.83 13.49 3.24
N ALA A 269 -10.19 12.30 3.75
CA ALA A 269 -10.58 11.16 2.92
C ALA A 269 -11.87 11.38 2.10
N GLU A 270 -12.90 12.02 2.67
CA GLU A 270 -14.15 12.30 1.96
C GLU A 270 -13.95 13.34 0.83
N GLU A 271 -13.13 14.37 1.07
CA GLU A 271 -12.74 15.35 0.06
C GLU A 271 -11.88 14.70 -1.04
N ALA A 272 -10.98 13.79 -0.66
CA ALA A 272 -10.16 13.03 -1.58
C ALA A 272 -11.03 12.19 -2.53
N GLU A 273 -12.02 11.47 -2.00
CA GLU A 273 -12.95 10.70 -2.82
C GLU A 273 -13.68 11.58 -3.84
N ARG A 274 -14.20 12.74 -3.40
CA ARG A 274 -14.86 13.68 -4.31
C ARG A 274 -13.92 14.17 -5.44
N SER A 275 -12.67 14.48 -5.07
CA SER A 275 -11.67 14.91 -6.05
C SER A 275 -11.28 13.81 -7.03
N PHE A 276 -11.06 12.58 -6.55
CA PHE A 276 -10.77 11.43 -7.42
C PHE A 276 -11.95 11.14 -8.37
N ARG A 277 -13.19 11.16 -7.89
CA ARG A 277 -14.38 10.96 -8.73
C ARG A 277 -14.50 12.06 -9.79
N ALA A 278 -14.20 13.30 -9.43
CA ALA A 278 -14.17 14.40 -10.39
C ALA A 278 -13.08 14.20 -11.46
N GLY A 279 -11.92 13.69 -11.08
CA GLY A 279 -10.85 13.32 -11.99
C GLY A 279 -11.27 12.18 -12.94
N LEU A 280 -11.77 11.08 -12.39
CA LEU A 280 -12.24 9.92 -13.15
C LEU A 280 -13.30 10.28 -14.19
N ALA A 281 -14.19 11.23 -13.88
CA ALA A 281 -15.21 11.70 -14.82
C ALA A 281 -14.64 12.51 -15.99
N ARG A 282 -13.44 13.09 -15.85
CA ARG A 282 -12.77 13.94 -16.85
C ARG A 282 -11.69 13.22 -17.67
N LEU A 283 -11.19 12.10 -17.15
CA LEU A 283 -10.22 11.28 -17.86
C LEU A 283 -10.87 10.59 -19.07
N ASP A 284 -10.08 10.39 -20.12
CA ASP A 284 -10.50 9.52 -21.21
C ASP A 284 -10.67 8.05 -20.76
N PRO A 285 -11.32 7.20 -21.56
CA PRO A 285 -11.57 5.82 -21.16
C PRO A 285 -10.30 5.00 -20.85
N GLU A 286 -9.22 5.22 -21.60
CA GLU A 286 -7.96 4.48 -21.43
C GLU A 286 -7.28 4.90 -20.11
N GLU A 287 -7.19 6.19 -19.84
CA GLU A 287 -6.63 6.73 -18.60
C GLU A 287 -7.49 6.38 -17.37
N ARG A 288 -8.82 6.36 -17.53
CA ARG A 288 -9.75 5.95 -16.47
C ARG A 288 -9.55 4.47 -16.12
N GLU A 289 -9.35 3.64 -17.13
CA GLU A 289 -9.09 2.21 -16.93
C GLU A 289 -7.87 1.98 -16.04
N VAL A 290 -6.80 2.70 -16.23
CA VAL A 290 -5.58 2.60 -15.40
C VAL A 290 -5.87 2.82 -13.91
N LEU A 291 -6.69 3.81 -13.57
CA LEU A 291 -7.07 4.09 -12.17
C LEU A 291 -8.01 3.03 -11.59
N THR A 292 -8.79 2.35 -12.45
CA THR A 292 -9.75 1.33 -12.01
C THR A 292 -9.24 -0.10 -12.15
N ASP A 293 -8.10 -0.29 -12.82
CA ASP A 293 -7.47 -1.60 -12.93
C ASP A 293 -6.87 -2.04 -11.59
N LEU A 294 -7.24 -3.24 -11.15
CA LEU A 294 -6.78 -3.84 -9.89
C LEU A 294 -5.88 -5.06 -10.11
N THR A 295 -5.51 -5.38 -11.34
CA THR A 295 -4.68 -6.55 -11.66
C THR A 295 -3.34 -6.54 -10.93
N ASP A 296 -2.77 -5.35 -10.73
CA ASP A 296 -1.51 -5.19 -10.00
C ASP A 296 -1.61 -5.49 -8.50
N ILE A 297 -2.81 -5.44 -7.91
CA ILE A 297 -2.96 -5.60 -6.45
C ILE A 297 -3.51 -6.96 -6.02
N VAL A 298 -3.97 -7.77 -6.95
CA VAL A 298 -4.47 -9.13 -6.69
C VAL A 298 -3.40 -10.21 -6.91
N LEU A 299 -3.71 -11.46 -6.57
CA LEU A 299 -2.87 -12.61 -6.90
C LEU A 299 -2.92 -12.87 -8.41
N LYS A 300 -1.88 -13.51 -8.94
CA LYS A 300 -1.73 -13.73 -10.39
C LYS A 300 -2.90 -14.49 -11.00
N ASP A 301 -3.36 -15.54 -10.35
CA ASP A 301 -4.49 -16.35 -10.81
C ASP A 301 -5.81 -15.55 -10.89
N ILE A 302 -6.00 -14.60 -10.00
CA ILE A 302 -7.15 -13.68 -10.04
C ILE A 302 -6.97 -12.66 -11.16
N ALA A 303 -5.76 -12.09 -11.32
CA ALA A 303 -5.46 -11.17 -12.41
C ALA A 303 -5.68 -11.81 -13.78
N ASP A 304 -5.17 -13.04 -13.99
CA ASP A 304 -5.34 -13.81 -15.22
C ASP A 304 -6.84 -14.10 -15.52
N GLN A 305 -7.67 -14.30 -14.49
CA GLN A 305 -9.12 -14.45 -14.66
C GLN A 305 -9.79 -13.11 -15.03
N MET A 306 -9.40 -12.01 -14.41
CA MET A 306 -9.95 -10.68 -14.68
C MET A 306 -9.71 -10.24 -16.13
N GLU A 307 -8.60 -10.63 -16.75
CA GLU A 307 -8.29 -10.35 -18.16
C GLU A 307 -9.28 -11.02 -19.15
N THR A 308 -9.99 -12.06 -18.71
CA THR A 308 -10.93 -12.81 -19.55
C THR A 308 -12.40 -12.45 -19.33
N MET A 309 -12.70 -11.60 -18.34
CA MET A 309 -14.06 -11.19 -17.97
C MET A 309 -14.63 -10.13 -18.92
N ASP A 310 -15.94 -10.14 -19.11
CA ASP A 310 -16.61 -9.02 -19.74
C ASP A 310 -16.63 -7.79 -18.81
N TRP A 311 -16.98 -6.63 -19.38
CA TRP A 311 -16.92 -5.35 -18.67
C TRP A 311 -17.83 -5.30 -17.43
N ASP A 312 -19.04 -5.87 -17.49
CA ASP A 312 -19.99 -5.84 -16.38
C ASP A 312 -19.55 -6.78 -15.25
N GLU A 313 -19.03 -7.95 -15.59
CA GLU A 313 -18.47 -8.90 -14.64
C GLU A 313 -17.22 -8.34 -13.96
N LEU A 314 -16.31 -7.77 -14.76
CA LEU A 314 -15.10 -7.12 -14.28
C LEU A 314 -15.42 -5.97 -13.30
N GLY A 315 -16.42 -5.14 -13.60
CA GLY A 315 -16.87 -4.06 -12.72
C GLY A 315 -17.34 -4.59 -11.36
N LYS A 316 -18.11 -5.68 -11.34
CA LYS A 316 -18.57 -6.32 -10.08
C LYS A 316 -17.41 -6.92 -9.29
N VAL A 317 -16.47 -7.57 -9.96
CA VAL A 317 -15.29 -8.16 -9.32
C VAL A 317 -14.40 -7.09 -8.72
N ARG A 318 -14.15 -5.97 -9.43
CA ARG A 318 -13.40 -4.83 -8.92
C ARG A 318 -14.05 -4.23 -7.67
N ALA A 319 -15.36 -3.99 -7.72
CA ALA A 319 -16.11 -3.47 -6.57
C ALA A 319 -16.01 -4.43 -5.36
N TYR A 320 -16.12 -5.73 -5.61
CA TYR A 320 -15.97 -6.75 -4.59
C TYR A 320 -14.56 -6.76 -3.97
N ILE A 321 -13.49 -6.74 -4.78
CA ILE A 321 -12.11 -6.71 -4.31
C ILE A 321 -11.87 -5.48 -3.42
N LEU A 322 -12.33 -4.31 -3.84
CA LEU A 322 -12.20 -3.09 -3.05
C LEU A 322 -12.99 -3.18 -1.73
N SER A 323 -14.19 -3.72 -1.77
CA SER A 323 -15.02 -3.88 -0.56
C SER A 323 -14.38 -4.82 0.46
N ILE A 324 -13.92 -6.01 0.04
CA ILE A 324 -13.32 -6.97 0.98
C ILE A 324 -11.91 -6.56 1.45
N SER A 325 -11.22 -5.69 0.74
CA SER A 325 -9.89 -5.19 1.10
C SER A 325 -9.91 -3.84 1.80
N ASP A 326 -11.07 -3.23 1.96
CA ASP A 326 -11.25 -1.96 2.65
C ASP A 326 -10.84 -2.07 4.13
N PRO A 327 -9.89 -1.29 4.63
CA PRO A 327 -9.41 -1.37 6.01
C PRO A 327 -10.49 -1.22 7.07
N MET A 328 -11.46 -0.33 6.84
CA MET A 328 -12.59 -0.10 7.73
C MET A 328 -13.91 -0.02 6.97
N GLN A 329 -14.86 -0.88 7.33
CA GLN A 329 -16.21 -0.92 6.76
C GLN A 329 -17.13 0.13 7.39
N SER A 330 -16.75 0.68 8.55
CA SER A 330 -17.51 1.69 9.31
C SER A 330 -17.31 3.12 8.80
N THR A 331 -16.33 3.37 7.95
CA THR A 331 -16.11 4.65 7.30
C THR A 331 -17.06 4.84 6.11
N ARG A 332 -17.22 6.09 5.66
CA ARG A 332 -18.09 6.41 4.51
C ARG A 332 -17.41 6.20 3.17
N VAL A 333 -16.10 6.19 3.18
CA VAL A 333 -15.26 6.05 1.99
C VAL A 333 -14.57 4.71 1.99
N ASN A 334 -14.12 4.26 0.84
CA ASN A 334 -13.30 3.07 0.74
C ASN A 334 -11.81 3.47 0.72
N GLU A 335 -11.12 3.33 1.85
CA GLU A 335 -9.71 3.73 1.97
C GLU A 335 -8.79 2.91 1.07
N ARG A 336 -9.16 1.68 0.75
CA ARG A 336 -8.40 0.86 -0.20
C ARG A 336 -8.44 1.43 -1.61
N ALA A 337 -9.59 1.93 -2.04
CA ALA A 337 -9.73 2.59 -3.33
C ALA A 337 -8.92 3.89 -3.38
N LEU A 338 -9.02 4.71 -2.34
CA LEU A 338 -8.27 5.97 -2.24
C LEU A 338 -6.76 5.73 -2.23
N GLU A 339 -6.29 4.72 -1.50
CA GLU A 339 -4.88 4.34 -1.50
C GLU A 339 -4.43 3.86 -2.89
N HIS A 340 -5.23 3.04 -3.57
CA HIS A 340 -4.91 2.57 -4.91
C HIS A 340 -4.77 3.72 -5.89
N TRP A 341 -5.76 4.62 -5.97
CA TRP A 341 -5.71 5.79 -6.83
C TRP A 341 -4.55 6.73 -6.50
N THR A 342 -4.27 6.89 -5.20
CA THR A 342 -3.10 7.66 -4.76
C THR A 342 -1.80 7.04 -5.23
N ARG A 343 -1.65 5.71 -5.15
CA ARG A 343 -0.44 5.02 -5.63
C ARG A 343 -0.27 5.13 -7.14
N VAL A 344 -1.35 5.05 -7.91
CA VAL A 344 -1.33 5.28 -9.36
C VAL A 344 -0.89 6.72 -9.66
N ALA A 345 -1.46 7.71 -8.94
CA ALA A 345 -1.06 9.10 -9.07
C ALA A 345 0.44 9.32 -8.76
N LEU A 346 0.94 8.71 -7.68
CA LEU A 346 2.35 8.79 -7.31
C LEU A 346 3.25 8.07 -8.31
N ALA A 347 2.80 6.95 -8.87
CA ALA A 347 3.55 6.25 -9.93
C ALA A 347 3.71 7.13 -11.16
N GLU A 348 2.64 7.83 -11.57
CA GLU A 348 2.72 8.80 -12.67
C GLU A 348 3.68 9.94 -12.35
N LEU A 349 3.57 10.55 -11.17
CA LEU A 349 4.43 11.66 -10.73
C LEU A 349 5.92 11.27 -10.61
N TRP A 350 6.21 10.04 -10.16
CA TRP A 350 7.59 9.63 -9.88
C TRP A 350 8.32 9.05 -11.09
N PHE A 351 7.60 8.41 -12.00
CA PHE A 351 8.21 7.65 -13.09
C PHE A 351 7.72 8.07 -14.46
N GLY A 352 6.72 8.96 -14.54
CA GLY A 352 6.29 9.58 -15.78
C GLY A 352 7.41 10.40 -16.40
N ASP A 353 7.53 10.35 -17.73
CA ASP A 353 8.48 11.15 -18.49
C ASP A 353 7.78 11.80 -19.66
N ALA A 354 7.42 13.07 -19.48
CA ALA A 354 6.74 13.87 -20.48
C ALA A 354 7.54 14.02 -21.81
N LEU A 355 8.89 13.94 -21.74
CA LEU A 355 9.73 13.99 -22.94
C LEU A 355 9.64 12.74 -23.81
N SER A 356 9.44 11.58 -23.19
CA SER A 356 9.32 10.31 -23.93
C SER A 356 7.87 9.89 -24.14
N GLY A 357 6.90 10.63 -23.57
CA GLY A 357 5.49 10.24 -23.56
C GLY A 357 5.22 8.96 -22.74
N ARG A 358 6.15 8.56 -21.87
CA ARG A 358 6.00 7.36 -21.05
C ARG A 358 5.19 7.70 -19.82
N ARG A 359 4.16 6.90 -19.59
CA ARG A 359 3.39 6.96 -18.36
C ARG A 359 4.16 6.30 -17.21
N GLY A 360 4.09 6.90 -16.03
CA GLY A 360 4.81 6.41 -14.85
C GLY A 360 4.21 5.12 -14.30
N TYR A 361 2.91 4.99 -14.34
CA TYR A 361 2.19 3.79 -13.89
C TYR A 361 2.46 2.55 -14.76
N ASP A 362 2.80 2.71 -16.06
CA ASP A 362 3.17 1.62 -16.97
C ASP A 362 4.65 1.20 -16.81
N SER A 363 5.38 1.86 -15.93
CA SER A 363 6.78 1.51 -15.67
C SER A 363 6.89 0.37 -14.66
N GLU A 364 7.90 -0.48 -14.78
CA GLU A 364 8.12 -1.56 -13.81
C GLU A 364 8.23 -1.08 -12.35
N PRO A 365 8.89 0.05 -12.00
CA PRO A 365 8.82 0.58 -10.64
C PRO A 365 7.45 1.16 -10.29
N GLY A 366 6.70 1.70 -11.27
CA GLY A 366 5.32 2.16 -11.05
C GLY A 366 4.40 1.04 -10.62
N GLU A 367 4.42 -0.10 -11.34
CA GLU A 367 3.66 -1.30 -10.98
C GLU A 367 3.99 -1.79 -9.55
N ILE A 368 5.27 -1.79 -9.18
CA ILE A 368 5.70 -2.19 -7.83
C ILE A 368 5.25 -1.17 -6.78
N LEU A 369 5.27 0.12 -7.09
CA LEU A 369 4.74 1.18 -6.20
C LEU A 369 3.23 1.02 -6.00
N ILE A 370 2.47 0.75 -7.05
CA ILE A 370 1.02 0.53 -6.98
C ILE A 370 0.73 -0.66 -6.06
N ARG A 371 1.46 -1.77 -6.23
CA ARG A 371 1.23 -2.99 -5.45
C ARG A 371 1.66 -2.87 -4.00
N TYR A 372 2.90 -2.46 -3.74
CA TYR A 372 3.51 -2.53 -2.42
C TYR A 372 3.55 -1.19 -1.69
N GLY A 373 3.22 -0.09 -2.39
CA GLY A 373 3.37 1.26 -1.87
C GLY A 373 4.82 1.72 -1.88
N ARG A 374 5.10 2.76 -1.09
CA ARG A 374 6.43 3.34 -0.97
C ARG A 374 7.41 2.33 -0.35
N PRO A 375 8.60 2.12 -0.95
CA PRO A 375 9.63 1.28 -0.35
C PRO A 375 10.11 1.90 0.97
N ARG A 376 10.36 1.06 1.95
CA ARG A 376 10.91 1.52 3.24
C ARG A 376 12.31 2.11 3.07
N TRP A 377 13.08 1.53 2.15
CA TRP A 377 14.42 2.03 1.81
C TRP A 377 14.65 1.96 0.31
N THR A 378 15.23 3.03 -0.22
CA THR A 378 15.71 3.13 -1.59
C THR A 378 17.21 3.37 -1.59
N ARG A 379 17.95 2.62 -2.41
CA ARG A 379 19.38 2.83 -2.62
C ARG A 379 19.71 2.74 -4.09
N GLN A 380 20.59 3.61 -4.53
CA GLN A 380 21.07 3.65 -5.90
C GLN A 380 22.59 3.43 -5.95
N ILE A 381 23.04 2.61 -6.89
CA ILE A 381 24.44 2.44 -7.22
C ILE A 381 24.65 3.11 -8.58
N ALA A 382 25.45 4.19 -8.59
CA ALA A 382 25.90 4.83 -9.82
C ALA A 382 27.22 4.21 -10.27
N GLY A 383 27.41 4.08 -11.58
CA GLY A 383 28.65 3.60 -12.19
C GLY A 383 28.61 2.15 -12.59
N ASN A 384 29.68 1.66 -13.18
CA ASN A 384 29.88 0.39 -13.89
C ASN A 384 28.89 -0.70 -13.50
N SER A 385 27.99 -1.00 -14.42
CA SER A 385 26.95 -1.99 -14.21
C SER A 385 27.54 -3.33 -13.81
N ILE A 386 26.79 -4.06 -13.01
CA ILE A 386 27.02 -5.48 -12.70
C ILE A 386 27.19 -6.33 -13.99
N HIS A 387 26.84 -5.78 -15.16
CA HIS A 387 26.87 -6.41 -16.48
C HIS A 387 27.69 -5.65 -17.53
N GLY A 388 28.60 -4.74 -17.13
CA GLY A 388 29.51 -4.05 -18.06
C GLY A 388 28.84 -2.96 -18.92
N ARG A 389 27.61 -2.54 -18.60
CA ARG A 389 26.91 -1.41 -19.22
C ARG A 389 26.84 -0.24 -18.24
N THR A 390 27.03 0.97 -18.73
CA THR A 390 26.84 2.19 -17.94
C THR A 390 25.36 2.38 -17.63
N GLY A 391 24.88 1.88 -16.51
CA GLY A 391 23.51 1.99 -16.05
C GLY A 391 23.46 2.26 -14.55
N ARG A 392 22.34 2.77 -14.07
CA ARG A 392 22.09 2.98 -12.66
C ARG A 392 21.28 1.82 -12.12
N THR A 393 21.68 1.27 -10.98
CA THR A 393 20.98 0.18 -10.32
C THR A 393 20.33 0.71 -9.06
N ILE A 394 19.01 0.54 -8.92
CA ILE A 394 18.24 0.96 -7.76
C ILE A 394 17.73 -0.27 -7.03
N PHE A 395 17.87 -0.24 -5.71
CA PHE A 395 17.37 -1.25 -4.80
C PHE A 395 16.20 -0.69 -4.02
N TRP A 396 15.08 -1.38 -4.05
CA TRP A 396 13.93 -1.14 -3.19
C TRP A 396 13.79 -2.26 -2.18
N THR A 397 13.71 -1.88 -0.91
CA THR A 397 13.52 -2.82 0.19
C THR A 397 12.27 -2.45 0.95
N TYR A 398 11.49 -3.47 1.26
CA TYR A 398 10.27 -3.37 2.04
C TYR A 398 10.46 -4.02 3.42
N THR A 399 9.39 -4.43 4.07
CA THR A 399 9.43 -5.14 5.35
C THR A 399 9.91 -6.58 5.16
N LYS A 400 10.16 -7.26 6.27
CA LYS A 400 10.63 -8.65 6.34
C LYS A 400 9.77 -9.63 5.51
N ASP A 401 8.46 -9.37 5.47
CA ASP A 401 7.48 -10.27 4.84
C ASP A 401 7.13 -9.85 3.39
N GLN A 402 7.80 -8.84 2.86
CA GLN A 402 7.61 -8.34 1.51
C GLN A 402 8.89 -8.50 0.69
N PRO A 403 8.77 -8.73 -0.62
CA PRO A 403 9.92 -8.89 -1.50
C PRO A 403 10.72 -7.59 -1.65
N SER A 404 11.98 -7.70 -2.02
CA SER A 404 12.84 -6.59 -2.40
C SER A 404 13.12 -6.63 -3.90
N PHE A 405 13.24 -5.47 -4.54
CA PHE A 405 13.35 -5.33 -5.99
C PHE A 405 14.62 -4.60 -6.40
N ILE A 406 15.13 -4.95 -7.57
CA ILE A 406 16.28 -4.32 -8.20
C ILE A 406 15.85 -3.82 -9.58
N PHE A 407 16.10 -2.54 -9.86
CA PHE A 407 15.81 -1.91 -11.13
C PHE A 407 17.10 -1.40 -11.77
N GLU A 408 17.21 -1.53 -13.08
CA GLU A 408 18.21 -0.83 -13.90
C GLU A 408 17.53 0.34 -14.61
N LYS A 409 18.13 1.53 -14.51
CA LYS A 409 17.74 2.71 -15.28
C LYS A 409 18.72 2.91 -16.43
N ASN A 410 18.32 2.57 -17.62
CA ASN A 410 19.03 2.91 -18.87
C ASN A 410 18.25 4.02 -19.61
N ALA A 411 17.66 3.72 -20.75
CA ALA A 411 16.72 4.61 -21.45
C ALA A 411 15.30 4.62 -20.82
N GLY A 412 15.11 3.91 -19.72
CA GLY A 412 13.89 3.78 -18.95
C GLY A 412 14.12 2.84 -17.78
N TRP A 413 13.20 2.83 -16.83
CA TRP A 413 13.27 1.90 -15.72
C TRP A 413 12.96 0.48 -16.19
N ARG A 414 13.78 -0.46 -15.73
CA ARG A 414 13.58 -1.88 -15.99
C ARG A 414 13.90 -2.68 -14.74
N ARG A 415 12.98 -3.52 -14.31
CA ARG A 415 13.24 -4.50 -13.25
C ARG A 415 14.18 -5.58 -13.78
N VAL A 416 15.30 -5.79 -13.11
CA VAL A 416 16.30 -6.77 -13.51
C VAL A 416 16.07 -8.09 -12.82
N ARG A 417 15.76 -8.03 -11.51
CA ARG A 417 15.56 -9.22 -10.67
C ARG A 417 15.03 -8.85 -9.30
N HIS A 418 14.54 -9.85 -8.58
CA HIS A 418 14.29 -9.76 -7.14
C HIS A 418 15.62 -9.71 -6.38
N ALA A 419 15.73 -8.90 -5.30
CA ALA A 419 17.00 -8.69 -4.58
C ALA A 419 17.59 -9.96 -3.96
N PHE A 420 16.75 -10.94 -3.67
CA PHE A 420 17.15 -12.22 -3.05
C PHE A 420 17.00 -13.42 -3.99
N ASP A 421 16.64 -13.18 -5.24
CA ASP A 421 16.45 -14.24 -6.21
C ASP A 421 17.71 -14.45 -7.04
N THR A 422 18.20 -15.69 -7.06
CA THR A 422 19.31 -16.13 -7.91
C THR A 422 18.81 -16.73 -9.23
N TYR A 423 17.49 -16.82 -9.42
CA TYR A 423 16.87 -17.50 -10.55
C TYR A 423 16.45 -16.53 -11.68
N SER A 424 15.86 -17.07 -12.73
CA SER A 424 15.58 -16.40 -14.00
C SER A 424 14.61 -15.21 -13.86
N ARG A 425 14.55 -14.38 -14.93
CA ARG A 425 13.61 -13.27 -15.04
C ARG A 425 12.14 -13.69 -14.91
N GLU A 426 11.81 -14.91 -15.37
CA GLU A 426 10.46 -15.47 -15.29
C GLU A 426 10.03 -15.67 -13.85
N HIS A 427 10.92 -16.23 -13.03
CA HIS A 427 10.65 -16.40 -11.59
C HIS A 427 10.51 -15.08 -10.85
N ALA A 428 11.27 -14.05 -11.21
CA ALA A 428 11.14 -12.70 -10.63
C ALA A 428 9.80 -12.04 -11.03
N ALA A 429 9.24 -12.35 -12.20
CA ALA A 429 7.92 -11.89 -12.59
C ALA A 429 6.82 -12.55 -11.74
N ASP A 430 6.94 -13.85 -11.48
CA ASP A 430 5.98 -14.57 -10.62
C ASP A 430 6.00 -14.09 -9.17
N LEU A 431 7.17 -13.74 -8.65
CA LEU A 431 7.31 -13.19 -7.29
C LEU A 431 6.62 -11.83 -7.12
N ARG A 432 6.38 -11.08 -8.19
CA ARG A 432 5.62 -9.82 -8.13
C ARG A 432 4.25 -10.03 -7.49
N HIS A 433 3.58 -11.13 -7.80
CA HIS A 433 2.25 -11.48 -7.32
C HIS A 433 2.23 -12.53 -6.20
N ALA A 434 3.40 -12.94 -5.71
CA ALA A 434 3.50 -14.01 -4.71
C ALA A 434 2.91 -13.63 -3.33
N VAL A 435 2.91 -12.35 -3.01
CA VAL A 435 2.36 -11.82 -1.75
C VAL A 435 1.16 -10.92 -2.06
N PRO A 436 0.03 -11.07 -1.37
CA PRO A 436 -1.11 -10.19 -1.56
C PRO A 436 -0.74 -8.73 -1.28
N SER A 437 -1.30 -7.80 -2.06
CA SER A 437 -1.19 -6.38 -1.76
C SER A 437 -2.10 -6.05 -0.59
N VAL A 438 -1.52 -5.84 0.58
CA VAL A 438 -2.24 -5.46 1.80
C VAL A 438 -2.02 -3.98 2.05
N TYR A 439 -3.11 -3.27 2.32
CA TYR A 439 -3.07 -1.89 2.80
C TYR A 439 -3.62 -1.84 4.21
N ARG A 440 -2.83 -1.29 5.13
CA ARG A 440 -3.23 -0.95 6.48
C ARG A 440 -2.84 0.50 6.74
N PRO A 441 -3.82 1.39 6.97
CA PRO A 441 -3.53 2.77 7.31
C PRO A 441 -2.67 2.86 8.57
N PRO A 442 -1.71 3.80 8.66
CA PRO A 442 -0.84 3.93 9.84
C PRO A 442 -1.59 4.35 11.11
N TRP A 443 -2.77 4.97 10.96
CA TRP A 443 -3.64 5.38 12.08
C TRP A 443 -4.58 4.25 12.56
N LEU A 444 -4.62 3.11 11.86
CA LEU A 444 -5.50 2.00 12.21
C LEU A 444 -4.82 1.07 13.21
N GLU A 445 -5.32 1.03 14.43
CA GLU A 445 -4.85 0.13 15.48
C GLU A 445 -5.40 -1.29 15.32
N GLU A 446 -4.77 -2.24 15.98
CA GLU A 446 -5.26 -3.62 16.04
C GLU A 446 -6.28 -3.74 17.17
N LEU A 447 -7.51 -4.19 16.83
CA LEU A 447 -8.58 -4.39 17.81
C LEU A 447 -8.45 -5.77 18.45
N PRO A 448 -8.06 -5.85 19.74
CA PRO A 448 -8.12 -7.11 20.48
C PRO A 448 -9.57 -7.58 20.58
N HIS A 449 -9.82 -8.83 20.15
CA HIS A 449 -11.17 -9.38 20.18
C HIS A 449 -11.17 -10.89 20.32
N GLN A 450 -12.29 -11.40 20.78
CA GLN A 450 -12.55 -12.82 20.94
C GLN A 450 -13.84 -13.19 20.21
N VAL A 451 -13.82 -14.22 19.37
CA VAL A 451 -15.01 -14.79 18.73
C VAL A 451 -15.31 -16.13 19.39
N VAL A 452 -16.58 -16.33 19.73
CA VAL A 452 -17.08 -17.56 20.36
C VAL A 452 -18.35 -18.00 19.63
N ARG A 453 -18.44 -19.27 19.24
CA ARG A 453 -19.58 -19.83 18.52
C ARG A 453 -20.43 -20.65 19.47
N TYR A 454 -21.72 -20.38 19.44
CA TYR A 454 -22.75 -21.06 20.20
C TYR A 454 -23.80 -21.71 19.29
N LYS A 455 -24.57 -22.66 19.80
CA LYS A 455 -25.75 -23.21 19.10
C LYS A 455 -26.79 -22.12 18.96
N GLY A 456 -27.17 -21.81 17.71
CA GLY A 456 -28.23 -20.85 17.39
C GLY A 456 -29.64 -21.47 17.51
N ASP A 457 -30.67 -20.64 17.60
CA ASP A 457 -32.07 -21.10 17.70
C ASP A 457 -32.64 -21.51 16.34
N ARG A 458 -32.37 -20.71 15.29
CA ARG A 458 -32.83 -20.95 13.91
C ARG A 458 -31.69 -21.18 12.94
N ALA A 459 -30.55 -20.57 13.21
CA ALA A 459 -29.32 -20.75 12.45
C ALA A 459 -28.45 -21.82 13.12
N ALA A 460 -27.61 -22.44 12.34
CA ALA A 460 -26.71 -23.47 12.85
C ALA A 460 -25.73 -22.94 13.91
N THR A 461 -25.37 -21.66 13.84
CA THR A 461 -24.40 -21.02 14.74
C THR A 461 -24.83 -19.59 15.11
N THR A 462 -24.73 -19.23 16.39
CA THR A 462 -24.67 -17.83 16.81
C THR A 462 -23.22 -17.51 17.15
N ALA A 463 -22.58 -16.63 16.38
CA ALA A 463 -21.25 -16.13 16.69
C ALA A 463 -21.37 -14.89 17.59
N GLU A 464 -20.64 -14.89 18.69
CA GLU A 464 -20.50 -13.70 19.54
C GLU A 464 -19.09 -13.17 19.42
N VAL A 465 -19.00 -11.86 19.17
CA VAL A 465 -17.74 -11.14 19.04
C VAL A 465 -17.61 -10.17 20.20
N TYR A 466 -16.55 -10.38 20.99
CA TYR A 466 -16.24 -9.61 22.18
C TYR A 466 -15.03 -8.74 21.89
N PHE A 467 -15.12 -7.46 22.20
CA PHE A 467 -13.99 -6.57 22.22
C PHE A 467 -14.16 -5.46 23.26
N ARG A 468 -13.11 -4.74 23.55
CA ARG A 468 -13.07 -3.72 24.58
C ARG A 468 -12.65 -2.38 24.00
N ALA A 469 -13.28 -1.31 24.41
CA ALA A 469 -12.80 0.04 24.12
C ALA A 469 -11.48 0.31 24.88
N PRO A 470 -10.60 1.17 24.33
CA PRO A 470 -9.35 1.54 24.98
C PRO A 470 -9.65 2.22 26.32
N GLU A 471 -8.69 2.13 27.25
CA GLU A 471 -8.78 2.89 28.50
C GLU A 471 -8.51 4.36 28.23
N PRO A 472 -9.42 5.28 28.55
CA PRO A 472 -9.12 6.69 28.45
C PRO A 472 -8.04 7.05 29.47
N THR A 473 -7.21 7.97 29.10
CA THR A 473 -6.25 8.63 30.01
C THR A 473 -6.95 9.55 31.03
N ALA A 474 -8.24 9.84 30.83
CA ALA A 474 -9.09 10.63 31.71
C ALA A 474 -10.36 9.85 32.05
N ALA A 475 -11.04 10.22 33.16
CA ALA A 475 -12.28 9.59 33.62
C ALA A 475 -13.52 9.92 32.74
N GLU A 476 -13.31 10.12 31.44
CA GLU A 476 -14.36 10.43 30.48
C GLU A 476 -14.93 9.17 29.83
N PRO A 477 -16.25 9.13 29.53
CA PRO A 477 -16.85 8.01 28.81
C PRO A 477 -16.26 7.90 27.40
N PHE A 478 -16.13 6.69 26.88
CA PHE A 478 -15.79 6.47 25.47
C PHE A 478 -17.08 6.57 24.64
N THR A 479 -17.13 7.55 23.72
CA THR A 479 -18.19 7.68 22.73
C THR A 479 -17.68 7.32 21.34
N GLY A 480 -18.47 6.55 20.59
CA GLY A 480 -18.05 6.15 19.26
C GLY A 480 -18.99 5.16 18.58
N ARG A 481 -18.51 4.55 17.53
CA ARG A 481 -19.22 3.52 16.76
C ARG A 481 -18.48 2.20 16.82
N ALA A 482 -19.22 1.15 17.13
CA ALA A 482 -18.73 -0.21 17.12
C ALA A 482 -19.50 -1.04 16.09
N GLY A 483 -18.84 -2.00 15.43
CA GLY A 483 -19.51 -2.86 14.46
C GLY A 483 -18.80 -4.17 14.19
N VAL A 484 -19.57 -5.13 13.68
CA VAL A 484 -19.07 -6.36 13.08
C VAL A 484 -19.68 -6.50 11.69
N TYR A 485 -18.82 -6.61 10.71
CA TYR A 485 -19.15 -6.65 9.28
C TYR A 485 -18.82 -8.03 8.75
N ILE A 486 -19.85 -8.78 8.37
CA ILE A 486 -19.69 -10.10 7.73
C ILE A 486 -19.62 -9.89 6.23
N MET A 487 -18.45 -10.13 5.65
CA MET A 487 -18.23 -9.95 4.23
C MET A 487 -18.86 -11.07 3.43
N SER A 488 -19.57 -10.72 2.35
CA SER A 488 -20.10 -11.71 1.42
C SER A 488 -18.96 -12.48 0.75
N ARG A 489 -19.21 -13.74 0.42
CA ARG A 489 -18.34 -14.56 -0.45
C ARG A 489 -18.77 -14.51 -1.92
N THR A 490 -19.89 -13.88 -2.18
CA THR A 490 -20.48 -13.78 -3.52
C THR A 490 -20.32 -12.38 -4.04
N VAL A 491 -19.76 -12.26 -5.23
CA VAL A 491 -19.62 -11.00 -5.96
C VAL A 491 -21.00 -10.36 -6.15
N GLY A 492 -21.11 -9.07 -5.85
CA GLY A 492 -22.35 -8.30 -5.98
C GLY A 492 -23.32 -8.43 -4.80
N VAL A 493 -22.98 -9.17 -3.75
CA VAL A 493 -23.75 -9.24 -2.50
C VAL A 493 -23.08 -8.38 -1.46
N GLU A 494 -23.84 -7.44 -0.86
CA GLU A 494 -23.33 -6.56 0.20
C GLU A 494 -23.01 -7.33 1.48
N ALA A 495 -22.07 -6.80 2.25
CA ALA A 495 -21.72 -7.31 3.56
C ALA A 495 -22.92 -7.13 4.53
N HIS A 496 -23.16 -8.14 5.37
CA HIS A 496 -24.09 -7.99 6.49
C HIS A 496 -23.45 -7.12 7.56
N ARG A 497 -24.07 -5.98 7.89
CA ARG A 497 -23.57 -4.99 8.84
C ARG A 497 -24.36 -5.07 10.14
N THR A 498 -23.68 -5.27 11.25
CA THR A 498 -24.23 -5.13 12.59
C THR A 498 -23.40 -4.07 13.32
N GLU A 499 -23.91 -2.86 13.41
CA GLU A 499 -23.21 -1.72 14.01
C GLU A 499 -24.13 -0.94 14.96
N ARG A 500 -23.52 -0.26 15.92
CA ARG A 500 -24.25 0.64 16.85
C ARG A 500 -23.31 1.73 17.36
N ASP A 501 -23.91 2.85 17.72
CA ASP A 501 -23.24 3.85 18.53
C ASP A 501 -23.09 3.33 19.96
N VAL A 502 -21.98 3.61 20.59
CA VAL A 502 -21.64 3.16 21.94
C VAL A 502 -21.22 4.35 22.79
N GLU A 503 -21.73 4.38 24.01
CA GLU A 503 -21.32 5.26 25.09
C GLU A 503 -20.98 4.36 26.28
N LEU A 504 -19.71 4.32 26.69
CA LEU A 504 -19.19 3.38 27.64
C LEU A 504 -18.56 4.11 28.81
N GLU A 505 -19.13 3.93 29.98
CA GLU A 505 -18.59 4.46 31.23
C GLU A 505 -17.21 3.84 31.58
N PRO A 506 -16.35 4.56 32.32
CA PRO A 506 -15.09 4.03 32.84
C PRO A 506 -15.33 2.73 33.62
N GLY A 507 -14.61 1.66 33.28
CA GLY A 507 -14.72 0.34 33.91
C GLY A 507 -15.67 -0.65 33.22
N THR A 508 -16.68 -0.22 32.45
CA THR A 508 -17.60 -1.10 31.71
C THR A 508 -17.40 -0.96 30.22
N ARG A 509 -16.33 -1.55 29.67
CA ARG A 509 -15.92 -1.28 28.29
C ARG A 509 -16.06 -2.44 27.34
N GLN A 510 -16.75 -3.49 27.78
CA GLN A 510 -16.99 -4.65 26.95
C GLN A 510 -18.11 -4.37 25.96
N ILE A 511 -17.83 -4.66 24.70
CA ILE A 511 -18.77 -4.60 23.59
C ILE A 511 -18.96 -6.01 23.09
N VAL A 512 -20.23 -6.43 22.92
CA VAL A 512 -20.57 -7.76 22.42
C VAL A 512 -21.56 -7.63 21.27
N PHE A 513 -21.26 -8.29 20.16
CA PHE A 513 -22.17 -8.48 19.03
C PHE A 513 -22.56 -9.94 18.89
N ARG A 514 -23.85 -10.19 18.66
CA ARG A 514 -24.42 -11.52 18.42
C ARG A 514 -24.89 -11.61 16.97
N ILE A 515 -24.35 -12.57 16.24
CA ILE A 515 -24.57 -12.70 14.81
C ILE A 515 -25.04 -14.11 14.49
N PRO A 516 -26.29 -14.30 14.06
CA PRO A 516 -26.77 -15.59 13.59
C PRO A 516 -26.15 -15.90 12.22
N LEU A 517 -25.60 -17.11 12.05
CA LEU A 517 -24.93 -17.55 10.85
C LEU A 517 -25.42 -18.93 10.42
N GLU A 518 -25.75 -19.08 9.15
CA GLU A 518 -25.93 -20.38 8.50
C GLU A 518 -24.59 -21.13 8.36
N PRO A 519 -24.59 -22.44 8.13
CA PRO A 519 -23.35 -23.19 7.94
C PRO A 519 -22.48 -22.60 6.81
N GLY A 520 -21.23 -22.30 7.09
CA GLY A 520 -20.32 -21.70 6.12
C GLY A 520 -19.07 -21.07 6.74
N VAL A 521 -18.24 -20.49 5.88
CA VAL A 521 -17.06 -19.73 6.31
C VAL A 521 -17.26 -18.27 5.94
N TYR A 522 -17.17 -17.40 6.92
CA TYR A 522 -17.48 -15.98 6.80
C TYR A 522 -16.26 -15.13 7.13
N PRO A 523 -15.68 -14.42 6.15
CA PRO A 523 -14.76 -13.34 6.45
C PRO A 523 -15.49 -12.25 7.22
N TYR A 524 -14.85 -11.67 8.23
CA TYR A 524 -15.43 -10.58 9.00
C TYR A 524 -14.41 -9.50 9.34
N SER A 525 -14.92 -8.32 9.67
CA SER A 525 -14.19 -7.23 10.31
C SER A 525 -14.90 -6.86 11.60
N ALA A 526 -14.17 -6.84 12.72
CA ALA A 526 -14.64 -6.22 13.98
C ALA A 526 -13.98 -4.86 14.08
N GLU A 527 -14.76 -3.80 14.34
CA GLU A 527 -14.32 -2.42 14.22
C GLU A 527 -14.82 -1.55 15.38
N LEU A 528 -13.96 -0.64 15.81
CA LEU A 528 -14.27 0.35 16.82
C LEU A 528 -13.64 1.69 16.43
N ARG A 529 -14.45 2.75 16.43
CA ARG A 529 -14.00 4.10 16.12
C ARG A 529 -14.59 5.09 17.13
N SER A 530 -13.77 6.02 17.64
CA SER A 530 -14.26 7.14 18.44
C SER A 530 -15.03 8.14 17.57
N GLU A 531 -15.95 8.87 18.17
CA GLU A 531 -16.77 9.87 17.49
C GLU A 531 -15.94 11.03 16.95
N ASP A 532 -14.93 11.45 17.71
CA ASP A 532 -13.98 12.51 17.33
C ASP A 532 -12.93 12.07 16.31
N GLY A 533 -12.89 10.77 15.97
CA GLY A 533 -11.92 10.20 15.04
C GLY A 533 -10.49 10.04 15.57
N SER A 534 -10.25 10.34 16.87
CA SER A 534 -8.93 10.20 17.50
C SER A 534 -8.46 8.77 17.65
N PHE A 535 -9.38 7.82 17.68
CA PHE A 535 -9.12 6.40 17.80
C PHE A 535 -9.89 5.61 16.73
N SER A 536 -9.20 4.68 16.08
CA SER A 536 -9.79 3.72 15.16
C SER A 536 -9.02 2.40 15.22
N ALA A 537 -9.75 1.32 15.46
CA ALA A 537 -9.16 -0.01 15.53
C ALA A 537 -10.02 -1.03 14.77
N ALA A 538 -9.37 -1.96 14.10
CA ALA A 538 -10.04 -3.04 13.39
C ALA A 538 -9.28 -4.36 13.51
N ARG A 539 -10.03 -5.46 13.47
CA ARG A 539 -9.47 -6.81 13.35
C ARG A 539 -10.29 -7.62 12.37
N ARG A 540 -9.60 -8.26 11.44
CA ARG A 540 -10.19 -9.15 10.46
C ARG A 540 -9.91 -10.60 10.80
N GLY A 541 -10.87 -11.44 10.46
CA GLY A 541 -10.75 -12.87 10.67
C GLY A 541 -11.73 -13.67 9.82
N ARG A 542 -11.88 -14.94 10.17
CA ARG A 542 -12.87 -15.84 9.57
C ARG A 542 -13.64 -16.55 10.66
N ILE A 543 -14.96 -16.60 10.54
CA ILE A 543 -15.84 -17.40 11.39
C ILE A 543 -16.25 -18.62 10.57
N THR A 544 -15.97 -19.83 11.07
CA THR A 544 -16.49 -21.07 10.49
C THR A 544 -17.74 -21.47 11.27
N ALA A 545 -18.92 -21.18 10.72
CA ALA A 545 -20.19 -21.60 11.27
C ALA A 545 -20.45 -23.07 10.93
N SER A 546 -20.71 -23.86 11.94
CA SER A 546 -21.00 -25.31 11.82
C SER A 546 -22.38 -25.63 12.36
N VAL A 547 -22.91 -26.80 12.00
CA VAL A 547 -24.18 -27.27 12.57
C VAL A 547 -23.93 -27.84 13.94
N PHE A 548 -24.66 -27.37 14.93
CA PHE A 548 -24.79 -28.00 16.24
C PHE A 548 -26.02 -28.92 16.20
N GLY A 549 -25.77 -30.22 16.04
CA GLY A 549 -26.83 -31.22 15.95
C GLY A 549 -27.41 -31.62 17.31
N ASP A 550 -28.12 -32.75 17.32
CA ASP A 550 -28.69 -33.34 18.55
C ASP A 550 -27.70 -34.35 19.20
N TRP A 551 -26.49 -34.46 18.66
CA TRP A 551 -25.40 -35.25 19.23
C TRP A 551 -24.55 -34.43 20.19
N LEU A 552 -23.78 -35.12 21.05
CA LEU A 552 -22.86 -34.47 21.95
C LEU A 552 -21.94 -33.49 21.22
N SER A 553 -22.00 -32.24 21.61
CA SER A 553 -21.14 -31.17 21.10
C SER A 553 -21.00 -30.06 22.15
N MET A 554 -20.14 -29.10 21.91
CA MET A 554 -19.95 -27.95 22.79
C MET A 554 -19.62 -26.69 22.00
N SER A 555 -19.88 -25.54 22.61
CA SER A 555 -19.47 -24.24 22.10
C SER A 555 -17.95 -24.09 22.04
N ASP A 556 -17.46 -22.99 21.44
CA ASP A 556 -16.12 -22.50 21.70
C ASP A 556 -15.97 -22.11 23.17
N LEU A 557 -14.72 -22.08 23.66
CA LEU A 557 -14.40 -21.60 25.00
C LEU A 557 -14.34 -20.08 25.03
N LEU A 558 -15.14 -19.42 25.85
CA LEU A 558 -15.03 -18.00 26.16
C LEU A 558 -14.05 -17.85 27.33
N ILE A 559 -12.97 -17.13 27.09
CA ILE A 559 -12.00 -16.78 28.14
C ILE A 559 -12.40 -15.45 28.75
N ALA A 560 -12.43 -15.39 30.10
CA ALA A 560 -12.88 -14.25 30.87
C ALA A 560 -11.88 -13.92 31.98
N THR A 561 -11.84 -12.66 32.37
CA THR A 561 -11.14 -12.20 33.56
C THR A 561 -11.98 -12.38 34.81
N ASP A 562 -13.32 -12.39 34.62
CA ASP A 562 -14.25 -12.60 35.73
C ASP A 562 -15.54 -13.27 35.26
N ILE A 563 -16.09 -14.15 36.11
CA ILE A 563 -17.39 -14.83 35.91
C ILE A 563 -18.12 -14.90 37.24
N GLU A 564 -19.20 -14.16 37.40
CA GLU A 564 -20.02 -14.13 38.62
C GLU A 564 -21.45 -14.62 38.34
N PRO A 565 -21.94 -15.63 39.11
CA PRO A 565 -23.36 -16.00 39.04
C PRO A 565 -24.27 -14.86 39.52
N GLN A 566 -25.29 -14.52 38.74
CA GLN A 566 -26.32 -13.54 39.09
C GLN A 566 -27.60 -14.21 39.57
N ALA A 567 -27.69 -15.53 39.45
CA ALA A 567 -28.83 -16.32 39.91
C ALA A 567 -28.35 -17.48 40.81
N PRO A 568 -29.17 -17.93 41.80
CA PRO A 568 -28.85 -19.06 42.66
C PRO A 568 -28.64 -20.38 41.90
N VAL A 569 -29.32 -20.54 40.76
CA VAL A 569 -29.19 -21.66 39.82
C VAL A 569 -28.98 -21.09 38.44
N VAL A 570 -27.84 -21.37 37.86
CA VAL A 570 -27.51 -20.93 36.50
C VAL A 570 -28.11 -21.93 35.51
N ARG A 571 -29.06 -21.48 34.71
CA ARG A 571 -29.74 -22.29 33.67
C ARG A 571 -29.36 -21.85 32.26
N GLU A 572 -29.03 -20.57 32.13
CA GLU A 572 -28.63 -19.98 30.87
C GLU A 572 -27.50 -18.98 31.09
N ARG A 573 -26.88 -18.55 30.01
CA ARG A 573 -25.78 -17.59 30.05
C ARG A 573 -26.13 -16.23 30.63
N ALA A 574 -27.38 -15.81 30.48
CA ALA A 574 -27.86 -14.55 31.03
C ALA A 574 -27.84 -14.52 32.60
N ASP A 575 -27.75 -15.72 33.22
CA ASP A 575 -27.63 -15.86 34.67
C ASP A 575 -26.18 -15.62 35.16
N LEU A 576 -25.26 -15.28 34.27
CA LEU A 576 -23.85 -15.02 34.55
C LEU A 576 -23.44 -13.62 34.11
N ALA A 577 -22.78 -12.87 35.00
CA ALA A 577 -21.99 -11.71 34.61
C ALA A 577 -20.60 -12.16 34.17
N ILE A 578 -20.27 -11.99 32.90
CA ILE A 578 -19.00 -12.44 32.31
C ILE A 578 -18.25 -11.23 31.75
N VAL A 579 -17.04 -11.02 32.27
CA VAL A 579 -16.09 -10.04 31.75
C VAL A 579 -15.08 -10.77 30.87
N ALA A 580 -15.31 -10.78 29.57
CA ALA A 580 -14.43 -11.46 28.62
C ALA A 580 -13.03 -10.81 28.56
N SER A 581 -12.00 -11.63 28.26
CA SER A 581 -10.65 -11.18 27.92
C SER A 581 -10.48 -11.13 26.40
N PRO A 582 -10.65 -9.96 25.75
CA PRO A 582 -10.69 -9.88 24.29
C PRO A 582 -9.34 -10.20 23.62
N ASP A 583 -8.23 -9.87 24.26
CA ASP A 583 -6.87 -10.10 23.77
C ASP A 583 -6.36 -11.53 24.06
N LEU A 584 -7.12 -12.32 24.86
CA LEU A 584 -6.71 -13.63 25.32
C LEU A 584 -5.36 -13.63 26.07
N VAL A 585 -5.05 -12.50 26.71
CA VAL A 585 -3.84 -12.32 27.52
C VAL A 585 -4.27 -12.25 28.99
N MET A 586 -3.67 -13.11 29.80
CA MET A 586 -3.97 -13.22 31.23
C MET A 586 -2.72 -12.89 32.03
N ALA A 587 -2.87 -12.15 33.11
CA ALA A 587 -1.77 -11.98 34.06
C ALA A 587 -1.59 -13.27 34.86
N ARG A 588 -0.34 -13.56 35.28
CA ARG A 588 0.03 -14.80 35.93
C ARG A 588 -0.73 -15.04 37.23
N ASP A 589 -1.00 -13.99 37.97
CA ASP A 589 -1.62 -14.04 39.30
C ASP A 589 -3.15 -13.86 39.22
N GLU A 590 -3.70 -13.61 38.03
CA GLU A 590 -5.12 -13.45 37.80
C GLU A 590 -5.79 -14.79 37.45
N PRO A 591 -7.01 -15.03 37.97
CA PRO A 591 -7.76 -16.23 37.65
C PRO A 591 -8.21 -16.18 36.17
N ILE A 592 -8.16 -17.31 35.47
CA ILE A 592 -8.65 -17.49 34.11
C ILE A 592 -10.07 -18.05 34.19
N GLY A 593 -11.07 -17.19 33.91
CA GLY A 593 -12.46 -17.60 33.77
C GLY A 593 -12.66 -18.32 32.44
N VAL A 594 -13.40 -19.41 32.44
CA VAL A 594 -13.76 -20.17 31.24
C VAL A 594 -15.25 -20.45 31.26
N TYR A 595 -15.94 -20.06 30.18
CA TYR A 595 -17.35 -20.37 29.97
C TYR A 595 -17.53 -21.11 28.65
N PHE A 596 -18.43 -22.10 28.65
CA PHE A 596 -18.86 -22.84 27.47
C PHE A 596 -20.25 -23.44 27.66
N GLU A 597 -20.87 -23.89 26.58
CA GLU A 597 -22.14 -24.60 26.62
C GLU A 597 -21.97 -26.03 26.06
N VAL A 598 -22.64 -26.96 26.71
CA VAL A 598 -22.69 -28.37 26.27
C VAL A 598 -24.05 -28.66 25.66
N TYR A 599 -24.08 -29.36 24.55
CA TYR A 599 -25.27 -29.69 23.78
C TYR A 599 -25.37 -31.20 23.52
N GLY A 600 -26.58 -31.72 23.38
CA GLY A 600 -26.85 -33.10 22.94
C GLY A 600 -26.31 -34.17 23.92
N VAL A 601 -26.37 -33.88 25.21
CA VAL A 601 -26.09 -34.89 26.28
C VAL A 601 -27.23 -35.89 26.26
N ALA A 602 -26.90 -37.19 26.27
CA ALA A 602 -27.90 -38.25 26.40
C ALA A 602 -28.57 -38.22 27.79
N ALA A 603 -29.89 -38.38 27.81
CA ALA A 603 -30.67 -38.33 29.03
C ALA A 603 -31.31 -39.71 29.27
N ASP A 604 -31.44 -40.08 30.55
CA ASP A 604 -32.18 -41.26 30.97
C ASP A 604 -33.73 -41.01 30.88
N ASP A 605 -34.51 -42.02 31.25
CA ASP A 605 -35.98 -41.94 31.23
C ASP A 605 -36.55 -40.86 32.16
N GLU A 606 -35.80 -40.33 33.10
CA GLU A 606 -36.15 -39.24 33.99
C GLU A 606 -35.71 -37.86 33.45
N GLY A 607 -35.04 -37.86 32.29
CA GLY A 607 -34.55 -36.63 31.64
C GLY A 607 -33.23 -36.12 32.23
N ILE A 608 -32.52 -36.98 32.96
CA ILE A 608 -31.23 -36.65 33.59
C ILE A 608 -30.09 -37.13 32.73
N GLY A 609 -29.21 -36.21 32.33
CA GLY A 609 -27.97 -36.46 31.60
C GLY A 609 -26.75 -36.48 32.54
N ARG A 610 -25.79 -37.34 32.23
CA ARG A 610 -24.53 -37.45 32.97
C ARG A 610 -23.35 -37.36 32.05
N TYR A 611 -22.39 -36.48 32.38
CA TYR A 611 -21.16 -36.33 31.59
C TYR A 611 -19.98 -35.96 32.50
N ARG A 612 -18.76 -36.26 32.01
CA ARG A 612 -17.49 -35.86 32.62
C ARG A 612 -16.86 -34.72 31.85
N VAL A 613 -16.31 -33.75 32.56
CA VAL A 613 -15.52 -32.65 31.99
C VAL A 613 -14.05 -32.83 32.40
N ASP A 614 -13.18 -32.84 31.41
CA ASP A 614 -11.72 -32.91 31.57
C ASP A 614 -11.08 -31.64 31.04
N VAL A 615 -10.26 -30.96 31.83
CA VAL A 615 -9.59 -29.69 31.48
C VAL A 615 -8.09 -29.85 31.49
N GLN A 616 -7.41 -29.46 30.44
CA GLN A 616 -5.96 -29.49 30.30
C GLN A 616 -5.41 -28.18 29.84
N LEU A 617 -4.31 -27.70 30.44
CA LEU A 617 -3.59 -26.51 29.94
C LEU A 617 -2.16 -26.95 29.56
N ARG A 618 -1.82 -26.75 28.28
CA ARG A 618 -0.52 -27.11 27.69
C ARG A 618 0.25 -25.90 27.25
N GLY A 619 1.48 -25.71 27.73
CA GLY A 619 2.45 -24.75 27.20
C GLY A 619 3.42 -25.39 26.20
N GLN A 620 4.31 -24.60 25.63
CA GLN A 620 5.33 -25.06 24.66
C GLN A 620 6.25 -26.19 25.20
N ARG A 621 6.36 -26.39 26.52
CA ARG A 621 7.23 -27.39 27.18
C ARG A 621 6.46 -28.51 27.85
N GLY A 622 5.18 -28.71 27.56
CA GLY A 622 4.33 -29.75 28.10
C GLY A 622 3.19 -29.24 28.98
N LEU A 623 2.56 -30.17 29.73
CA LEU A 623 1.47 -29.83 30.66
C LEU A 623 1.95 -28.91 31.78
N VAL A 624 1.10 -27.98 32.22
CA VAL A 624 1.35 -27.19 33.43
C VAL A 624 1.18 -28.10 34.65
N GLY A 625 2.24 -28.26 35.43
CA GLY A 625 2.35 -29.27 36.47
C GLY A 625 1.43 -29.12 37.69
N ARG A 626 0.73 -28.00 37.85
CA ARG A 626 -0.32 -27.78 38.84
C ARG A 626 -1.34 -26.77 38.30
N ILE A 627 -2.56 -27.24 38.10
CA ILE A 627 -3.73 -26.39 38.04
C ILE A 627 -4.25 -26.30 39.46
N ALA A 628 -3.95 -25.23 40.18
CA ALA A 628 -4.40 -25.04 41.55
C ALA A 628 -5.79 -24.38 41.52
N ASN A 629 -6.76 -25.05 42.13
CA ASN A 629 -8.11 -24.61 42.45
C ASN A 629 -9.02 -24.13 41.32
N ALA A 630 -10.07 -24.88 41.02
CA ALA A 630 -11.26 -24.36 40.34
C ALA A 630 -12.13 -23.64 41.38
N LEU A 631 -12.02 -22.30 41.43
CA LEU A 631 -12.90 -21.47 42.23
C LEU A 631 -14.13 -21.09 41.36
N GLY A 632 -15.22 -21.74 41.59
CA GLY A 632 -16.52 -21.48 40.96
C GLY A 632 -17.60 -22.41 41.46
N ARG A 633 -17.26 -23.68 41.67
CA ARG A 633 -18.01 -24.69 42.42
C ARG A 633 -17.01 -25.61 43.08
N ILE A 634 -16.99 -25.68 44.41
CA ILE A 634 -16.30 -26.73 45.14
C ILE A 634 -17.06 -28.03 44.89
N LEU A 635 -16.52 -28.89 44.02
CA LEU A 635 -17.03 -30.22 43.79
C LEU A 635 -16.24 -31.18 44.70
N PRO A 636 -16.90 -31.98 45.53
CA PRO A 636 -16.23 -33.02 46.27
C PRO A 636 -15.88 -34.20 45.35
N GLY A 637 -14.61 -34.54 45.19
CA GLY A 637 -14.14 -35.79 44.63
C GLY A 637 -13.63 -35.75 43.19
N GLY A 638 -12.69 -34.86 42.83
CA GLY A 638 -11.95 -34.93 41.57
C GLY A 638 -10.69 -35.80 41.71
N GLU A 639 -10.45 -36.77 40.82
CA GLU A 639 -9.15 -37.43 40.68
C GLU A 639 -8.16 -36.45 40.07
N GLU A 640 -7.10 -36.11 40.83
CA GLU A 640 -6.02 -35.24 40.36
C GLU A 640 -4.92 -36.06 39.68
N ASP A 641 -4.96 -36.11 38.33
CA ASP A 641 -3.75 -36.42 37.57
C ASP A 641 -2.95 -35.10 37.38
N PRO A 642 -1.60 -35.13 37.53
CA PRO A 642 -0.81 -33.91 37.39
C PRO A 642 -1.06 -33.21 36.02
N GLY A 643 -1.73 -32.02 36.06
CA GLY A 643 -2.02 -31.20 34.85
C GLY A 643 -3.37 -31.46 34.19
N THR A 644 -4.26 -32.27 34.79
CA THR A 644 -5.66 -32.42 34.31
C THR A 644 -6.59 -32.19 35.48
N LEU A 645 -7.63 -31.36 35.28
CA LEU A 645 -8.73 -31.19 36.23
C LEU A 645 -9.95 -31.91 35.65
N SER A 646 -10.56 -32.82 36.42
CA SER A 646 -11.71 -33.63 36.01
C SER A 646 -12.83 -33.59 37.03
N TRP A 647 -14.10 -33.51 36.55
CA TRP A 647 -15.29 -33.64 37.39
C TRP A 647 -16.46 -34.23 36.62
N GLU A 648 -17.42 -34.82 37.34
CA GLU A 648 -18.65 -35.35 36.78
C GLU A 648 -19.82 -34.37 37.01
N ARG A 649 -20.77 -34.40 36.08
CA ARG A 649 -21.97 -33.59 36.12
C ARG A 649 -23.21 -34.45 35.91
N GLU A 650 -24.24 -34.11 36.68
CA GLU A 650 -25.60 -34.64 36.56
C GLU A 650 -26.52 -33.42 36.37
N VAL A 651 -27.27 -33.38 35.26
CA VAL A 651 -28.07 -32.24 34.86
C VAL A 651 -29.43 -32.64 34.28
N GLU A 652 -30.46 -31.86 34.49
CA GLU A 652 -31.72 -31.97 33.75
C GLU A 652 -31.49 -31.46 32.32
N VAL A 653 -31.66 -32.32 31.32
CA VAL A 653 -31.44 -31.99 29.91
C VAL A 653 -32.74 -31.37 29.32
N GLY A 654 -33.25 -30.25 29.90
CA GLY A 654 -34.55 -29.68 29.55
C GLY A 654 -34.52 -28.91 28.21
N THR A 655 -33.59 -27.98 28.05
CA THR A 655 -33.49 -27.12 26.84
C THR A 655 -32.50 -27.64 25.81
N GLY A 656 -31.82 -28.77 26.09
CA GLY A 656 -30.73 -29.30 25.25
C GLY A 656 -29.47 -28.43 25.25
N ARG A 657 -29.37 -27.49 26.23
CA ARG A 657 -28.31 -26.50 26.34
C ARG A 657 -27.89 -26.43 27.81
N VAL A 658 -26.66 -26.79 28.13
CA VAL A 658 -26.15 -26.81 29.50
C VAL A 658 -24.99 -25.83 29.63
N PRO A 659 -25.16 -24.72 30.40
CA PRO A 659 -24.09 -23.76 30.64
C PRO A 659 -23.07 -24.31 31.64
N GLU A 660 -21.81 -24.24 31.30
CA GLU A 660 -20.69 -24.64 32.18
C GLU A 660 -19.70 -23.49 32.30
N TRP A 661 -19.18 -23.30 33.53
CA TRP A 661 -18.10 -22.34 33.80
C TRP A 661 -17.23 -22.79 34.93
N PHE A 662 -15.99 -22.37 34.90
CA PHE A 662 -15.05 -22.55 35.96
C PHE A 662 -13.96 -21.48 35.93
N THR A 663 -13.17 -21.42 36.99
CA THR A 663 -12.05 -20.49 37.09
C THR A 663 -10.77 -21.29 37.38
N LEU A 664 -9.74 -21.06 36.60
CA LEU A 664 -8.42 -21.69 36.77
C LEU A 664 -7.46 -20.69 37.42
N GLN A 665 -6.66 -21.19 38.36
CA GLN A 665 -5.47 -20.50 38.85
C GLN A 665 -4.22 -21.28 38.43
N VAL A 666 -3.26 -20.60 37.88
CA VAL A 666 -2.06 -21.20 37.28
C VAL A 666 -0.79 -20.48 37.79
N PRO A 667 -0.55 -20.48 39.11
CA PRO A 667 0.52 -19.69 39.74
C PRO A 667 1.92 -20.08 39.27
N ASP A 668 2.10 -21.34 38.85
CA ASP A 668 3.38 -21.89 38.37
C ASP A 668 3.55 -21.72 36.85
N ALA A 669 2.59 -21.13 36.14
CA ALA A 669 2.69 -20.92 34.72
C ALA A 669 3.83 -19.93 34.40
N ARG A 670 4.65 -20.26 33.39
CA ARG A 670 5.68 -19.36 32.88
C ARG A 670 5.08 -18.45 31.82
N PRO A 671 5.57 -17.20 31.66
CA PRO A 671 5.14 -16.38 30.55
C PRO A 671 5.29 -17.09 29.20
N GLY A 672 4.24 -16.99 28.36
CA GLY A 672 4.22 -17.61 27.04
C GLY A 672 2.83 -18.03 26.56
N ALA A 673 2.82 -18.67 25.39
CA ALA A 673 1.59 -19.16 24.75
C ALA A 673 1.18 -20.54 25.33
N TYR A 674 -0.11 -20.67 25.58
CA TYR A 674 -0.75 -21.88 26.12
C TYR A 674 -1.95 -22.29 25.25
N GLU A 675 -2.26 -23.60 25.25
CA GLU A 675 -3.48 -24.16 24.68
C GLU A 675 -4.31 -24.78 25.83
N LEU A 676 -5.49 -24.22 26.09
CA LEU A 676 -6.50 -24.77 26.95
C LEU A 676 -7.36 -25.74 26.13
N THR A 677 -7.51 -26.96 26.62
CA THR A 677 -8.40 -27.97 26.03
C THR A 677 -9.43 -28.38 27.09
N VAL A 678 -10.70 -28.30 26.74
CA VAL A 678 -11.81 -28.84 27.53
C VAL A 678 -12.42 -30.00 26.75
N THR A 679 -12.53 -31.15 27.39
CA THR A 679 -13.17 -32.34 26.81
C THR A 679 -14.40 -32.69 27.63
N VAL A 680 -15.52 -32.91 26.97
CA VAL A 680 -16.75 -33.42 27.60
C VAL A 680 -16.98 -34.84 27.11
N THR A 681 -17.22 -35.76 28.04
CA THR A 681 -17.50 -37.17 27.72
C THR A 681 -18.86 -37.54 28.29
N ASP A 682 -19.80 -37.94 27.45
CA ASP A 682 -21.10 -38.46 27.83
C ASP A 682 -20.93 -39.80 28.56
N ALA A 683 -21.47 -39.90 29.73
CA ALA A 683 -21.31 -41.13 30.56
C ALA A 683 -22.24 -42.29 30.10
N MET A 684 -23.31 -41.98 29.35
CA MET A 684 -24.26 -42.98 28.85
C MET A 684 -23.81 -43.58 27.51
N GLU A 685 -23.40 -42.70 26.58
CA GLU A 685 -22.99 -43.12 25.22
C GLU A 685 -21.49 -43.35 25.09
N GLY A 686 -20.69 -42.85 26.03
CA GLY A 686 -19.23 -42.89 25.95
C GLY A 686 -18.62 -42.01 24.85
N THR A 687 -19.43 -41.19 24.23
CA THR A 687 -18.97 -40.26 23.19
C THR A 687 -18.24 -39.05 23.83
N SER A 688 -17.25 -38.51 23.14
CA SER A 688 -16.49 -37.35 23.65
C SER A 688 -16.38 -36.25 22.61
N PHE A 689 -16.41 -35.01 23.10
CA PHE A 689 -16.17 -33.82 22.29
C PHE A 689 -15.17 -32.90 22.97
N ALA A 690 -14.24 -32.29 22.24
CA ALA A 690 -13.23 -31.39 22.78
C ALA A 690 -13.23 -30.04 22.07
N SER A 691 -13.14 -28.97 22.85
CA SER A 691 -12.93 -27.59 22.37
C SER A 691 -11.60 -27.04 22.87
N LYS A 692 -10.94 -26.23 22.07
CA LYS A 692 -9.60 -25.72 22.34
C LYS A 692 -9.54 -24.21 22.20
N ARG A 693 -8.76 -23.58 23.09
CA ARG A 693 -8.48 -22.14 23.01
C ARG A 693 -7.01 -21.84 23.28
N ARG A 694 -6.42 -21.02 22.44
CA ARG A 694 -5.07 -20.50 22.71
C ARG A 694 -5.18 -19.21 23.50
N LEU A 695 -4.29 -19.04 24.46
CA LEU A 695 -4.16 -17.86 25.31
C LEU A 695 -2.67 -17.59 25.61
N GLU A 696 -2.36 -16.39 26.02
CA GLU A 696 -1.03 -15.97 26.46
C GLU A 696 -1.07 -15.67 27.97
N ILE A 697 -0.08 -16.16 28.70
CA ILE A 697 0.12 -15.80 30.12
C ILE A 697 1.36 -14.90 30.20
N ARG A 698 1.23 -13.75 30.87
CA ARG A 698 2.31 -12.77 31.05
C ARG A 698 2.77 -12.65 32.50
#